data_be0bcbaf8413e94ca485954587e8cd54
#
_entry.id   be0bcbaf8413e94ca485954587e8cd54
#
_cell.length_a   1.000
_cell.length_b   1.000
_cell.length_c   1.000
_cell.angle_alpha   90.00
_cell.angle_beta   90.00
_cell.angle_gamma   90.00
#
_symmetry.space_group_name_H-M   'P 1'
#
loop_
_entity.id
_entity.type
_entity.pdbx_description
1 polymer ?
#
loop_
_entity_poly.entity_id
_entity_poly.type
_entity_poly.pdbx_seq_one_letter_code
_entity_poly.pdbx_strand_id
1 'polypeptide(L)'
;MKKKTYFVLMALLLLFTFNACSSDSSEEVLSEKEEPEVPPEKYENDVVNPDYVPIDWKKTKLHEVDEENGRYSFDASSETKNLKPGSILTINADTVSYIVIVNKLKRDNGKISIEARKGDLCDIFANTEFTLSTGGQSAKNSSKNVILPQKISFLDIDGEWKEYNFMNSRTPSHLTGNLWKWDNDKLEGRVLYDHPKFRIYLEKSDFHIDIDLNMTLSFSGRTLQEVKDDIEKQYRSKALSIDANIEGRFETNQQLRLDAWHQCTYDNDERIKELSKYLPKIKVVFPVFGVPVEVSLNADVYRAVSFSANGEISAYMGFTDKASGTLGFQWNQSDDRLDPVKDFKNELSVTYPTMKGKGDMNGKVWLYPRIRVILYELLGPSFDIRPYMRTSIHGGFYEELLSSSKDFCAWDLSNYVGLDARAGLSLMFVGHEVKNISTGDMNVFDKCIYHSPYDIRYVSSTSKSVQKNVPNTVKFEVYDMDSIFNRSIPTILSQIVKFEGKGELSSKYGIANHGQVSVEWIPTSFKDTLYARLYNVDGKIMKEAKFYGDTQINVMTENASVEKTNVVCFGKLEDMDDFSEMEYGIKINENHIASHNINNLIYSVELSDLSEGAYNYCAYAKIGTEIYYGDIKTFVIEADNKEPTPGQVVDLGLSVKWAGWNIGANKPEDFGSYYAWGETGEKSVYEYKTYSYWKDLDESGDYILPDCKGGDCMNYAEFVNIGNNISGTNYDVAHVRWGGNWRMPTYDECAELKKCKQKWIEYHGVGGLLITGPNGNSIFLPAVKYKGENVLGGWSKAWYWTASIHDDVSSNVYYLGFNNDKYGTMMGGIFRWEGAVVRPVCD
;
A
#
# COMPACT_ATOMS: atom_id res chain seq x y z
N MET A 1 -40.46 26.47 -15.14
CA MET A 1 -39.31 27.34 -15.24
C MET A 1 -38.18 26.90 -14.27
N LYS A 2 -37.87 25.60 -14.14
CA LYS A 2 -36.74 25.10 -13.28
C LYS A 2 -35.83 24.08 -13.99
N LYS A 3 -35.84 23.99 -15.30
CA LYS A 3 -35.01 23.09 -16.11
C LYS A 3 -33.96 23.78 -17.00
N LYS A 4 -33.90 25.12 -17.02
CA LYS A 4 -32.94 25.87 -17.84
C LYS A 4 -31.66 26.34 -17.08
N THR A 5 -31.65 26.26 -15.77
CA THR A 5 -30.50 26.73 -14.96
C THR A 5 -29.39 25.66 -14.81
N TYR A 6 -29.71 24.39 -14.97
CA TYR A 6 -28.71 23.32 -14.91
C TYR A 6 -27.87 23.13 -16.19
N PHE A 7 -28.37 23.59 -17.32
CA PHE A 7 -27.63 23.49 -18.60
C PHE A 7 -26.58 24.58 -18.78
N VAL A 8 -26.69 25.69 -18.08
CA VAL A 8 -25.71 26.80 -18.15
C VAL A 8 -24.55 26.55 -17.21
N LEU A 9 -24.78 25.83 -16.09
CA LEU A 9 -23.68 25.46 -15.17
C LEU A 9 -22.80 24.34 -15.72
N MET A 10 -23.38 23.41 -16.52
CA MET A 10 -22.63 22.35 -17.17
C MET A 10 -21.83 22.82 -18.42
N ALA A 11 -22.29 23.87 -19.07
CA ALA A 11 -21.56 24.48 -20.20
C ALA A 11 -20.38 25.37 -19.75
N LEU A 12 -20.40 25.89 -18.52
CA LEU A 12 -19.27 26.65 -17.95
C LEU A 12 -18.16 25.75 -17.40
N LEU A 13 -18.46 24.49 -17.03
CA LEU A 13 -17.47 23.49 -16.58
C LEU A 13 -16.70 22.82 -17.74
N LEU A 14 -17.22 22.88 -18.96
CA LEU A 14 -16.61 22.30 -20.17
C LEU A 14 -15.70 23.27 -20.94
N LEU A 15 -15.57 24.53 -20.50
CA LEU A 15 -14.74 25.55 -21.15
C LEU A 15 -13.34 25.73 -20.52
N PHE A 16 -13.00 24.95 -19.46
CA PHE A 16 -11.70 25.06 -18.80
C PHE A 16 -10.74 23.86 -19.00
N THR A 17 -11.03 22.96 -19.96
CA THR A 17 -10.19 21.76 -20.16
C THR A 17 -9.51 21.64 -21.53
N PHE A 18 -9.36 22.72 -22.32
CA PHE A 18 -8.53 22.66 -23.51
C PHE A 18 -7.71 23.95 -23.68
N ASN A 19 -6.54 23.97 -23.07
CA ASN A 19 -5.40 24.71 -23.60
C ASN A 19 -4.10 24.28 -22.89
N ALA A 20 -3.46 23.28 -23.45
CA ALA A 20 -2.03 23.03 -23.28
C ALA A 20 -1.59 22.19 -24.48
N CYS A 21 -0.95 22.84 -25.41
CA CYS A 21 0.15 22.38 -26.25
C CYS A 21 0.18 23.14 -27.59
N SER A 22 1.13 24.02 -27.73
CA SER A 22 2.02 23.98 -28.91
C SER A 22 3.14 25.00 -28.73
N SER A 23 4.32 24.51 -28.92
CA SER A 23 5.59 25.24 -29.06
C SER A 23 5.59 26.11 -30.33
N ASP A 24 6.17 27.29 -30.29
CA ASP A 24 7.41 27.57 -31.02
C ASP A 24 7.87 29.03 -30.82
N SER A 25 9.14 29.10 -30.61
CA SER A 25 10.15 30.16 -30.78
C SER A 25 9.74 31.47 -31.42
N SER A 26 10.08 32.59 -30.73
CA SER A 26 10.93 33.68 -31.29
C SER A 26 11.30 34.66 -30.17
N GLU A 27 12.58 34.94 -30.07
CA GLU A 27 13.20 35.97 -29.24
C GLU A 27 12.65 37.35 -29.60
N GLU A 28 12.18 38.10 -28.60
CA GLU A 28 12.25 39.54 -28.57
C GLU A 28 12.76 40.01 -27.20
N VAL A 29 13.97 40.55 -27.23
CA VAL A 29 14.65 41.24 -26.15
C VAL A 29 13.90 42.54 -25.86
N LEU A 30 13.19 42.59 -24.73
CA LEU A 30 12.78 43.87 -24.14
C LEU A 30 13.56 44.07 -22.83
N SER A 31 14.35 45.11 -22.82
CA SER A 31 15.17 45.59 -21.73
C SER A 31 14.32 45.83 -20.46
N GLU A 32 14.52 45.04 -19.45
CA GLU A 32 14.12 45.33 -18.08
C GLU A 32 14.94 46.52 -17.57
N LYS A 33 14.27 47.53 -17.14
CA LYS A 33 14.85 48.61 -16.33
C LYS A 33 15.22 47.98 -14.97
N GLU A 34 16.51 47.95 -14.69
CA GLU A 34 17.03 47.70 -13.36
C GLU A 34 16.41 48.70 -12.36
N GLU A 35 15.56 48.20 -11.46
CA GLU A 35 15.32 48.89 -10.20
C GLU A 35 16.60 48.81 -9.36
N PRO A 36 16.98 49.84 -8.63
CA PRO A 36 18.23 49.85 -7.88
C PRO A 36 18.19 48.73 -6.83
N GLU A 37 19.13 47.79 -6.89
CA GLU A 37 19.43 46.84 -5.82
C GLU A 37 19.64 47.61 -4.50
N VAL A 38 18.69 47.48 -3.59
CA VAL A 38 18.91 47.82 -2.20
C VAL A 38 19.89 46.78 -1.67
N PRO A 39 21.08 47.16 -1.14
CA PRO A 39 22.02 46.20 -0.59
C PRO A 39 21.31 45.40 0.52
N PRO A 40 21.55 44.06 0.65
CA PRO A 40 20.98 43.30 1.75
C PRO A 40 21.56 43.85 3.06
N GLU A 41 20.75 44.56 3.80
CA GLU A 41 21.11 44.98 5.16
C GLU A 41 21.33 43.73 6.03
N LYS A 42 22.44 43.73 6.74
CA LYS A 42 22.85 42.73 7.72
C LYS A 42 21.82 42.64 8.83
N TYR A 43 20.88 41.66 8.76
CA TYR A 43 19.92 41.33 9.81
C TYR A 43 20.22 40.00 10.49
N GLU A 44 21.49 39.70 10.74
CA GLU A 44 21.88 38.44 11.38
C GLU A 44 21.56 38.36 12.90
N ASN A 45 21.04 39.41 13.57
CA ASN A 45 20.83 39.45 15.01
C ASN A 45 19.44 39.89 15.50
N ASP A 46 18.45 40.14 14.62
CA ASP A 46 17.19 40.73 15.02
C ASP A 46 15.97 39.80 14.86
N VAL A 47 16.11 38.51 15.14
CA VAL A 47 15.01 37.52 15.06
C VAL A 47 14.24 37.37 16.37
N VAL A 48 14.83 37.72 17.51
CA VAL A 48 14.21 37.66 18.84
C VAL A 48 14.02 39.08 19.37
N ASN A 49 12.79 39.39 19.86
CA ASN A 49 12.47 40.67 20.43
C ASN A 49 13.38 40.99 21.63
N PRO A 50 14.12 42.11 21.64
CA PRO A 50 15.05 42.45 22.72
C PRO A 50 14.34 42.72 24.06
N ASP A 51 13.04 42.92 24.11
CA ASP A 51 12.26 43.00 25.32
C ASP A 51 11.85 41.64 25.92
N TYR A 52 12.23 40.53 25.24
CA TYR A 52 12.13 39.19 25.78
C TYR A 52 13.18 38.96 26.88
N VAL A 53 12.74 38.55 28.05
CA VAL A 53 13.60 38.31 29.22
C VAL A 53 13.55 36.83 29.58
N PRO A 54 14.61 36.06 29.30
CA PRO A 54 14.67 34.65 29.66
C PRO A 54 14.78 34.49 31.18
N ILE A 55 13.91 33.72 31.80
CA ILE A 55 13.90 33.38 33.22
C ILE A 55 14.11 31.90 33.38
N ASP A 56 15.14 31.52 34.20
CA ASP A 56 15.34 30.12 34.61
C ASP A 56 14.40 29.78 35.78
N TRP A 57 13.25 29.22 35.48
CA TRP A 57 12.25 28.82 36.50
C TRP A 57 12.70 27.68 37.43
N LYS A 58 13.84 27.08 37.19
CA LYS A 58 14.47 26.16 38.16
C LYS A 58 15.15 26.91 39.31
N LYS A 59 15.58 28.14 39.04
CA LYS A 59 16.23 29.02 40.03
C LYS A 59 15.29 30.06 40.58
N THR A 60 14.28 30.44 39.85
CA THR A 60 13.31 31.47 40.21
C THR A 60 11.98 30.80 40.59
N LYS A 61 11.63 30.83 41.88
CA LYS A 61 10.42 30.18 42.38
C LYS A 61 9.19 31.01 42.04
N LEU A 62 8.23 30.37 41.39
CA LEU A 62 6.90 30.90 41.10
C LEU A 62 6.01 30.69 42.32
N HIS A 63 5.30 31.75 42.76
CA HIS A 63 4.47 31.76 43.98
C HIS A 63 2.98 31.84 43.67
N GLU A 64 2.59 32.65 42.70
CA GLU A 64 1.20 32.88 42.33
C GLU A 64 1.05 32.88 40.82
N VAL A 65 0.01 32.21 40.35
CA VAL A 65 -0.42 32.20 38.96
C VAL A 65 -1.92 32.43 38.96
N ASP A 66 -2.36 33.65 38.69
CA ASP A 66 -3.74 34.01 38.46
C ASP A 66 -3.91 34.42 36.99
N GLU A 67 -4.15 33.39 36.18
CA GLU A 67 -4.24 33.56 34.74
C GLU A 67 -5.43 34.38 34.30
N GLU A 68 -6.58 34.27 35.00
CA GLU A 68 -7.81 34.97 34.64
C GLU A 68 -7.64 36.50 34.80
N ASN A 69 -6.91 36.94 35.81
CA ASN A 69 -6.63 38.33 36.06
C ASN A 69 -5.25 38.78 35.58
N GLY A 70 -4.45 37.88 34.96
CA GLY A 70 -3.10 38.16 34.46
C GLY A 70 -2.11 38.55 35.56
N ARG A 71 -2.23 37.98 36.78
CA ARG A 71 -1.34 38.28 37.91
C ARG A 71 -0.40 37.13 38.20
N TYR A 72 0.86 37.47 38.29
CA TYR A 72 1.91 36.48 38.58
C TYR A 72 2.86 37.03 39.63
N SER A 73 3.33 36.15 40.54
CA SER A 73 4.37 36.55 41.52
C SER A 73 5.46 35.47 41.61
N PHE A 74 6.72 35.89 41.71
CA PHE A 74 7.90 35.06 41.73
C PHE A 74 9.04 35.71 42.46
N ASP A 75 10.09 34.94 42.77
CA ASP A 75 11.28 35.46 43.43
C ASP A 75 12.08 36.40 42.53
N ALA A 76 12.72 37.41 43.12
CA ALA A 76 13.68 38.25 42.41
C ALA A 76 14.98 37.45 42.20
N SER A 77 15.48 37.46 40.97
CA SER A 77 16.74 36.83 40.56
C SER A 77 17.61 37.80 39.75
N SER A 78 18.83 37.38 39.39
CA SER A 78 19.71 38.16 38.53
C SER A 78 19.03 38.46 37.16
N GLU A 79 18.25 37.53 36.67
CA GLU A 79 17.60 37.57 35.35
C GLU A 79 16.42 38.55 35.38
N THR A 80 15.75 38.69 36.52
CA THR A 80 14.57 39.56 36.68
C THR A 80 14.88 41.03 36.96
N LYS A 81 16.22 41.38 37.11
CA LYS A 81 16.60 42.77 37.39
C LYS A 81 16.15 43.75 36.32
N ASN A 82 16.20 43.37 35.06
CA ASN A 82 15.93 44.21 33.92
C ASN A 82 14.43 44.24 33.50
N LEU A 83 13.57 43.55 34.27
CA LEU A 83 12.14 43.56 33.97
C LEU A 83 11.55 44.95 34.10
N LYS A 84 10.74 45.35 33.11
CA LYS A 84 10.04 46.62 33.01
C LYS A 84 8.68 46.40 32.38
N PRO A 85 7.75 47.37 32.48
CA PRO A 85 6.55 47.34 31.63
C PRO A 85 6.96 47.20 30.15
N GLY A 86 6.27 46.36 29.40
CA GLY A 86 6.64 45.96 28.03
C GLY A 86 7.55 44.71 27.90
N SER A 87 8.19 44.28 29.02
CA SER A 87 8.96 43.04 28.98
C SER A 87 8.10 41.80 28.64
N ILE A 88 8.64 40.90 27.86
CA ILE A 88 7.99 39.62 27.44
C ILE A 88 8.62 38.49 28.21
N LEU A 89 7.80 37.61 28.79
CA LEU A 89 8.24 36.47 29.60
C LEU A 89 7.56 35.20 29.13
N THR A 90 8.26 34.11 29.24
CA THR A 90 7.65 32.77 29.26
C THR A 90 7.51 32.32 30.70
N ILE A 91 6.31 32.09 31.21
CA ILE A 91 6.03 31.57 32.54
C ILE A 91 5.73 30.09 32.46
N ASN A 92 6.52 29.26 33.17
CA ASN A 92 6.33 27.83 33.23
C ASN A 92 5.66 27.46 34.55
N ALA A 93 4.35 27.25 34.55
CA ALA A 93 3.64 26.56 35.60
C ALA A 93 3.68 25.05 35.39
N ASP A 94 3.53 24.25 36.44
CA ASP A 94 3.80 22.80 36.47
C ASP A 94 3.38 21.97 35.25
N THR A 95 2.24 22.29 34.66
CA THR A 95 1.68 21.56 33.50
C THR A 95 1.56 22.41 32.24
N VAL A 96 1.71 23.71 32.31
CA VAL A 96 1.41 24.66 31.24
C VAL A 96 2.40 25.81 31.21
N SER A 97 2.79 26.21 30.00
CA SER A 97 3.67 27.35 29.77
C SER A 97 2.91 28.47 29.06
N TYR A 98 3.08 29.74 29.55
CA TYR A 98 2.40 30.94 29.04
C TYR A 98 3.42 31.95 28.50
N ILE A 99 3.04 32.68 27.47
CA ILE A 99 3.75 33.90 27.06
C ILE A 99 2.95 35.08 27.60
N VAL A 100 3.62 35.97 28.33
CA VAL A 100 2.99 37.14 28.92
C VAL A 100 3.80 38.41 28.66
N ILE A 101 3.11 39.52 28.52
CA ILE A 101 3.68 40.86 28.34
C ILE A 101 3.37 41.68 29.57
N VAL A 102 4.37 42.17 30.27
CA VAL A 102 4.26 42.88 31.52
C VAL A 102 3.61 44.22 31.30
N ASN A 103 2.46 44.51 31.95
CA ASN A 103 1.78 45.79 31.96
C ASN A 103 2.24 46.63 33.13
N LYS A 104 2.29 46.00 34.34
CA LYS A 104 2.74 46.67 35.56
C LYS A 104 3.65 45.72 36.35
N LEU A 105 4.58 46.32 37.09
CA LEU A 105 5.57 45.57 37.87
C LEU A 105 5.72 46.22 39.25
N LYS A 106 5.65 45.41 40.29
CA LYS A 106 5.97 45.80 41.67
C LYS A 106 7.07 44.90 42.23
N ARG A 107 8.04 45.51 42.88
CA ARG A 107 9.13 44.84 43.60
C ARG A 107 8.97 45.06 45.07
N ASP A 108 8.91 44.00 45.87
CA ASP A 108 8.75 44.11 47.32
C ASP A 108 9.46 42.93 48.02
N ASN A 109 10.38 43.21 48.98
CA ASN A 109 11.08 42.21 49.83
C ASN A 109 11.61 40.96 49.12
N GLY A 110 12.30 41.13 47.96
CA GLY A 110 12.85 40.03 47.19
C GLY A 110 11.86 39.26 46.33
N LYS A 111 10.60 39.73 46.24
CA LYS A 111 9.57 39.21 45.36
C LYS A 111 9.21 40.22 44.27
N ILE A 112 8.82 39.70 43.16
CA ILE A 112 8.29 40.46 42.01
C ILE A 112 6.86 40.02 41.78
N SER A 113 5.95 41.00 41.70
CA SER A 113 4.58 40.82 41.29
C SER A 113 4.36 41.59 40.00
N ILE A 114 3.75 40.95 39.04
CA ILE A 114 3.42 41.57 37.75
C ILE A 114 1.93 41.46 37.46
N GLU A 115 1.39 42.52 36.85
CA GLU A 115 0.15 42.44 36.09
C GLU A 115 0.57 42.37 34.60
N ALA A 116 0.11 41.37 33.90
CA ALA A 116 0.53 41.10 32.55
C ALA A 116 -0.65 40.70 31.67
N ARG A 117 -0.57 40.94 30.39
CA ARG A 117 -1.49 40.39 29.38
C ARG A 117 -0.87 39.19 28.68
N LYS A 118 -1.70 38.34 28.13
CA LYS A 118 -1.22 37.20 27.29
C LYS A 118 -0.52 37.71 26.03
N GLY A 119 0.62 37.15 25.74
CA GLY A 119 1.37 37.30 24.51
C GLY A 119 1.29 36.06 23.63
N ASP A 120 1.94 36.09 22.49
CA ASP A 120 2.11 34.95 21.61
C ASP A 120 3.53 34.84 21.04
N LEU A 121 3.77 33.84 20.22
CA LEU A 121 5.08 33.62 19.57
C LEU A 121 5.47 34.76 18.63
N CYS A 122 4.51 35.40 18.00
CA CYS A 122 4.75 36.55 17.15
C CYS A 122 5.23 37.80 17.93
N ASP A 123 5.02 37.84 19.25
CA ASP A 123 5.58 38.89 20.13
C ASP A 123 7.07 38.66 20.39
N ILE A 124 7.54 37.38 20.32
CA ILE A 124 8.92 36.98 20.56
C ILE A 124 9.74 36.96 19.27
N PHE A 125 9.16 36.36 18.18
CA PHE A 125 9.91 36.10 16.93
C PHE A 125 9.42 37.01 15.79
N ALA A 126 10.40 37.48 14.99
CA ALA A 126 10.14 38.30 13.80
C ALA A 126 11.01 37.84 12.63
N ASN A 127 10.46 37.93 11.41
CA ASN A 127 11.15 37.68 10.14
C ASN A 127 12.07 36.46 10.13
N THR A 128 11.58 35.36 10.66
CA THR A 128 12.34 34.13 10.79
C THR A 128 11.47 32.91 10.46
N GLU A 129 12.13 31.83 10.11
CA GLU A 129 11.53 30.54 9.91
C GLU A 129 12.41 29.45 10.54
N PHE A 130 11.81 28.55 11.28
CA PHE A 130 12.51 27.42 11.87
C PHE A 130 11.59 26.20 11.98
N THR A 131 12.20 25.02 11.97
CA THR A 131 11.53 23.72 12.14
C THR A 131 11.90 23.12 13.47
N LEU A 132 10.91 22.91 14.34
CA LEU A 132 11.04 22.09 15.53
C LEU A 132 10.88 20.63 15.11
N SER A 133 11.91 19.81 15.32
CA SER A 133 11.86 18.40 14.93
C SER A 133 12.36 17.51 16.06
N THR A 134 11.64 16.41 16.30
CA THR A 134 12.06 15.38 17.25
C THR A 134 12.86 14.27 16.57
N GLY A 135 12.97 14.27 15.24
CA GLY A 135 13.67 13.29 14.44
C GLY A 135 13.01 13.07 13.07
N GLY A 136 13.17 11.88 12.52
CA GLY A 136 12.53 11.45 11.29
C GLY A 136 13.26 11.82 10.00
N GLN A 137 12.72 11.34 8.88
CA GLN A 137 13.29 11.60 7.54
C GLN A 137 12.98 13.00 7.02
N SER A 138 11.83 13.56 7.38
CA SER A 138 11.42 14.90 6.97
C SER A 138 12.37 15.98 7.49
N ALA A 139 12.92 15.80 8.70
CA ALA A 139 13.92 16.70 9.26
C ALA A 139 15.23 16.70 8.47
N LYS A 140 15.63 15.57 7.89
CA LYS A 140 16.87 15.42 7.12
C LYS A 140 16.78 16.07 5.72
N ASN A 141 15.59 16.19 5.20
CA ASN A 141 15.33 16.72 3.84
C ASN A 141 14.94 18.20 3.85
N SER A 142 14.81 18.82 5.03
CA SER A 142 14.47 20.24 5.15
C SER A 142 15.70 21.10 4.90
N SER A 143 15.59 22.08 4.02
CA SER A 143 16.60 23.14 3.80
C SER A 143 16.53 24.24 4.84
N LYS A 144 15.60 24.14 5.79
CA LYS A 144 15.26 25.17 6.80
C LYS A 144 16.04 24.94 8.09
N ASN A 145 16.16 25.95 8.93
CA ASN A 145 16.80 25.87 10.25
C ASN A 145 16.11 24.82 11.14
N VAL A 146 16.60 23.59 11.13
CA VAL A 146 16.06 22.49 11.95
C VAL A 146 16.62 22.57 13.35
N ILE A 147 15.75 22.69 14.34
CA ILE A 147 16.08 22.76 15.75
C ILE A 147 15.70 21.44 16.41
N LEU A 148 16.67 20.75 16.96
CA LEU A 148 16.46 19.51 17.71
C LEU A 148 16.20 19.79 19.19
N PRO A 149 15.48 18.91 19.90
CA PRO A 149 15.16 19.10 21.29
C PRO A 149 16.40 19.05 22.18
N GLN A 150 16.46 19.92 23.16
CA GLN A 150 17.49 19.89 24.22
C GLN A 150 17.11 18.88 25.31
N LYS A 151 15.82 18.75 25.59
CA LYS A 151 15.31 17.96 26.71
C LYS A 151 13.95 17.36 26.35
N ILE A 152 13.72 16.12 26.75
CA ILE A 152 12.42 15.46 26.72
C ILE A 152 12.08 14.96 28.11
N SER A 153 10.87 15.25 28.56
CA SER A 153 10.31 14.74 29.81
C SER A 153 8.97 14.09 29.54
N PHE A 154 8.64 13.04 30.25
CA PHE A 154 7.32 12.43 30.18
C PHE A 154 6.74 12.21 31.57
N LEU A 155 5.43 12.44 31.69
CA LEU A 155 4.66 12.15 32.90
C LEU A 155 4.18 10.71 32.78
N ASP A 156 4.66 9.83 33.65
CA ASP A 156 4.26 8.44 33.65
C ASP A 156 2.85 8.23 34.27
N ILE A 157 2.40 6.98 34.28
CA ILE A 157 1.07 6.60 34.79
C ILE A 157 0.96 6.79 36.31
N ASP A 158 2.08 6.86 37.03
CA ASP A 158 2.15 7.07 38.49
C ASP A 158 2.14 8.56 38.85
N GLY A 159 2.16 9.43 37.84
CA GLY A 159 2.13 10.89 37.99
C GLY A 159 3.50 11.52 38.25
N GLU A 160 4.58 10.78 37.95
CA GLU A 160 5.95 11.28 38.10
C GLU A 160 6.56 11.71 36.76
N TRP A 161 7.20 12.89 36.77
CA TRP A 161 7.95 13.36 35.59
C TRP A 161 9.33 12.68 35.53
N LYS A 162 9.58 11.95 34.43
CA LYS A 162 10.86 11.34 34.08
C LYS A 162 11.53 12.08 32.94
N GLU A 163 12.85 12.37 33.10
CA GLU A 163 13.61 13.10 32.09
C GLU A 163 14.48 12.18 31.24
N TYR A 164 14.47 12.41 29.92
CA TYR A 164 15.42 11.83 28.98
C TYR A 164 16.38 12.91 28.49
N ASN A 165 17.70 12.71 28.72
CA ASN A 165 18.74 13.58 28.19
C ASN A 165 19.25 13.06 26.84
N PHE A 166 18.98 13.81 25.78
CA PHE A 166 19.40 13.49 24.41
C PHE A 166 20.93 13.46 24.22
N MET A 167 21.69 14.14 25.04
CA MET A 167 23.14 14.29 24.87
C MET A 167 23.94 13.01 25.05
N ASN A 168 23.37 11.94 25.62
CA ASN A 168 24.09 10.71 25.98
C ASN A 168 23.66 9.46 25.19
N SER A 169 22.72 9.51 24.33
CA SER A 169 22.30 8.37 23.48
C SER A 169 22.53 8.67 22.01
N ARG A 170 23.23 7.78 21.35
CA ARG A 170 23.28 7.76 19.88
C ARG A 170 21.85 7.61 19.39
N THR A 171 21.23 8.76 19.01
CA THR A 171 19.89 8.93 18.42
C THR A 171 18.86 7.87 18.78
N PRO A 172 17.83 8.19 19.61
CA PRO A 172 16.60 7.41 19.59
C PRO A 172 16.04 7.50 18.17
N SER A 173 15.67 6.37 17.61
CA SER A 173 15.12 6.35 16.25
C SER A 173 13.80 7.13 16.14
N HIS A 174 13.05 7.26 17.25
CA HIS A 174 11.74 7.92 17.31
C HIS A 174 11.43 8.44 18.72
N LEU A 175 10.71 9.57 18.79
CA LEU A 175 10.37 10.26 20.03
C LEU A 175 9.52 9.42 20.98
N THR A 176 8.52 8.73 20.44
CA THR A 176 7.49 8.06 21.24
C THR A 176 7.73 6.58 21.44
N GLY A 177 8.86 6.04 20.97
CA GLY A 177 9.19 4.61 20.98
C GLY A 177 8.88 3.95 22.32
N ASN A 178 7.86 3.08 22.36
CA ASN A 178 7.31 2.40 23.53
C ASN A 178 6.64 3.29 24.61
N LEU A 179 6.57 4.61 24.47
CA LEU A 179 5.88 5.48 25.41
C LEU A 179 4.36 5.43 25.25
N TRP A 180 3.86 5.42 24.02
CA TRP A 180 2.45 5.35 23.71
C TRP A 180 2.04 3.95 23.24
N LYS A 181 1.97 3.06 24.23
CA LYS A 181 1.61 1.66 24.03
C LYS A 181 0.60 1.21 25.07
N TRP A 182 -0.40 0.45 24.68
CA TRP A 182 -1.20 -0.35 25.59
C TRP A 182 -1.35 -1.77 25.11
N ASP A 183 -1.43 -2.67 26.07
CA ASP A 183 -1.67 -4.08 25.85
C ASP A 183 -3.11 -4.45 26.21
N ASN A 184 -3.50 -5.62 25.78
CA ASN A 184 -4.83 -6.18 25.85
C ASN A 184 -5.44 -6.26 27.27
N ASP A 185 -4.62 -6.51 28.29
CA ASP A 185 -5.08 -6.84 29.65
C ASP A 185 -6.02 -5.81 30.28
N LYS A 186 -6.02 -4.58 29.81
CA LYS A 186 -6.86 -3.48 30.35
C LYS A 186 -8.15 -3.25 29.59
N LEU A 187 -8.33 -3.82 28.41
CA LEU A 187 -9.42 -3.52 27.48
C LEU A 187 -10.22 -4.75 27.04
N GLU A 188 -9.66 -5.95 27.20
CA GLU A 188 -10.32 -7.19 26.77
C GLU A 188 -11.66 -7.40 27.45
N GLY A 189 -12.68 -7.74 26.64
CA GLY A 189 -14.04 -7.99 27.11
C GLY A 189 -14.83 -6.76 27.53
N ARG A 190 -14.32 -5.54 27.31
CA ARG A 190 -15.03 -4.32 27.65
C ARG A 190 -16.10 -3.96 26.61
N VAL A 191 -17.20 -3.43 27.13
CA VAL A 191 -18.24 -2.83 26.29
C VAL A 191 -17.79 -1.44 25.85
N LEU A 192 -17.58 -1.24 24.55
CA LEU A 192 -17.31 0.09 23.98
C LEU A 192 -18.56 0.96 23.95
N TYR A 193 -19.68 0.38 23.54
CA TYR A 193 -20.98 1.03 23.53
C TYR A 193 -22.03 0.11 24.14
N ASP A 194 -22.77 0.61 25.13
CA ASP A 194 -23.92 -0.05 25.75
C ASP A 194 -25.16 0.78 25.47
N HIS A 195 -25.91 0.38 24.45
CA HIS A 195 -27.10 1.08 24.02
C HIS A 195 -28.31 0.13 24.16
N PRO A 196 -29.53 0.61 24.51
CA PRO A 196 -30.70 -0.27 24.67
C PRO A 196 -31.02 -1.17 23.45
N LYS A 197 -30.53 -0.85 22.27
CA LYS A 197 -30.84 -1.55 21.02
C LYS A 197 -29.65 -2.26 20.39
N PHE A 198 -28.44 -1.98 20.83
CA PHE A 198 -27.21 -2.61 20.34
C PHE A 198 -26.09 -2.51 21.37
N ARG A 199 -25.07 -3.36 21.20
CA ARG A 199 -23.86 -3.33 22.03
C ARG A 199 -22.62 -3.61 21.17
N ILE A 200 -21.55 -2.91 21.45
CA ILE A 200 -20.25 -3.12 20.81
C ILE A 200 -19.25 -3.51 21.89
N TYR A 201 -18.65 -4.68 21.72
CA TYR A 201 -17.62 -5.21 22.61
C TYR A 201 -16.26 -5.09 21.97
N LEU A 202 -15.27 -4.71 22.77
CA LEU A 202 -13.85 -4.77 22.42
C LEU A 202 -13.31 -6.12 22.94
N GLU A 203 -13.22 -7.10 22.06
CA GLU A 203 -12.74 -8.44 22.43
C GLU A 203 -11.20 -8.46 22.56
N LYS A 204 -10.51 -7.67 21.73
CA LYS A 204 -9.07 -7.47 21.78
C LYS A 204 -8.70 -6.07 21.29
N SER A 205 -7.71 -5.44 21.94
CA SER A 205 -7.12 -4.20 21.46
C SER A 205 -5.69 -4.04 21.94
N ASP A 206 -4.76 -4.08 21.02
CA ASP A 206 -3.37 -3.69 21.22
C ASP A 206 -3.09 -2.46 20.36
N PHE A 207 -2.26 -1.57 20.86
CA PHE A 207 -1.98 -0.30 20.21
C PHE A 207 -0.55 0.15 20.48
N HIS A 208 0.16 0.54 19.46
CA HIS A 208 1.51 1.07 19.54
C HIS A 208 1.70 2.25 18.61
N ILE A 209 2.22 3.36 19.15
CA ILE A 209 2.57 4.57 18.39
C ILE A 209 4.05 4.86 18.61
N ASP A 210 4.76 5.03 17.50
CA ASP A 210 6.16 5.40 17.48
C ASP A 210 6.34 6.46 16.39
N ILE A 211 6.30 7.73 16.79
CA ILE A 211 6.25 8.87 15.89
C ILE A 211 7.27 9.94 16.25
N ASP A 212 7.65 10.71 15.25
CA ASP A 212 8.32 11.99 15.36
C ASP A 212 7.40 13.14 15.01
N LEU A 213 7.62 14.29 15.64
CA LEU A 213 6.95 15.54 15.32
C LEU A 213 7.89 16.43 14.51
N ASN A 214 7.36 16.99 13.42
CA ASN A 214 7.99 18.07 12.68
C ASN A 214 7.01 19.23 12.58
N MET A 215 7.44 20.42 13.03
CA MET A 215 6.60 21.61 12.98
C MET A 215 7.45 22.80 12.55
N THR A 216 7.18 23.31 11.36
CA THR A 216 7.79 24.53 10.85
C THR A 216 6.90 25.71 11.18
N LEU A 217 7.49 26.70 11.82
CA LEU A 217 6.85 27.97 12.13
C LEU A 217 7.56 29.06 11.31
N SER A 218 6.80 29.83 10.52
CA SER A 218 7.32 30.91 9.71
C SER A 218 6.64 32.23 10.14
N PHE A 219 7.45 33.21 10.47
CA PHE A 219 7.08 34.54 10.91
C PHE A 219 7.49 35.56 9.85
N SER A 220 7.01 35.43 8.65
CA SER A 220 7.43 36.22 7.49
C SER A 220 6.79 37.60 7.44
N GLY A 221 7.56 38.58 6.95
CA GLY A 221 7.07 39.88 6.57
C GLY A 221 6.92 40.89 7.72
N ARG A 222 7.52 40.64 8.90
CA ARG A 222 7.48 41.59 10.03
C ARG A 222 8.88 41.96 10.50
N THR A 223 9.13 43.25 10.62
CA THR A 223 10.32 43.75 11.31
C THR A 223 10.10 43.76 12.82
N LEU A 224 11.17 43.74 13.62
CA LEU A 224 11.07 43.89 15.09
C LEU A 224 10.37 45.19 15.51
N GLN A 225 10.47 46.27 14.74
CA GLN A 225 9.77 47.50 15.02
C GLN A 225 8.26 47.31 14.87
N GLU A 226 7.79 46.66 13.84
CA GLU A 226 6.36 46.37 13.66
C GLU A 226 5.85 45.43 14.76
N VAL A 227 6.64 44.46 15.25
CA VAL A 227 6.28 43.62 16.41
C VAL A 227 6.09 44.51 17.65
N LYS A 228 6.99 45.46 17.91
CA LYS A 228 6.87 46.39 19.04
C LYS A 228 5.66 47.29 18.90
N ASP A 229 5.44 47.84 17.71
CA ASP A 229 4.28 48.71 17.43
C ASP A 229 2.95 47.98 17.61
N ASP A 230 2.88 46.71 17.22
CA ASP A 230 1.70 45.87 17.37
C ASP A 230 1.45 45.53 18.86
N ILE A 231 2.53 45.26 19.63
CA ILE A 231 2.42 45.08 21.09
C ILE A 231 1.83 46.32 21.75
N GLU A 232 2.32 47.51 21.40
CA GLU A 232 1.83 48.77 21.96
C GLU A 232 0.37 49.07 21.58
N LYS A 233 -0.01 48.79 20.32
CA LYS A 233 -1.36 49.01 19.78
C LYS A 233 -2.33 47.86 20.06
N GLN A 234 -1.88 46.74 20.66
CA GLN A 234 -2.66 45.52 20.86
C GLN A 234 -3.25 44.98 19.55
N TYR A 235 -2.55 45.24 18.43
CA TYR A 235 -2.92 44.80 17.10
C TYR A 235 -2.18 43.52 16.75
N ARG A 236 -2.81 42.61 15.98
CA ARG A 236 -2.17 41.37 15.52
C ARG A 236 -2.12 41.33 14.01
N SER A 237 -0.91 41.23 13.47
CA SER A 237 -0.72 41.06 12.06
C SER A 237 -0.84 39.58 11.66
N LYS A 238 -1.23 39.32 10.43
CA LYS A 238 -1.46 37.97 9.88
C LYS A 238 -0.17 37.39 9.30
N ALA A 239 0.88 37.23 10.11
CA ALA A 239 2.22 36.88 9.63
C ALA A 239 2.68 35.44 9.94
N LEU A 240 1.82 34.63 10.58
CA LEU A 240 2.19 33.26 10.96
C LEU A 240 1.72 32.23 9.93
N SER A 241 2.66 31.38 9.47
CA SER A 241 2.31 30.15 8.79
C SER A 241 2.88 28.93 9.54
N ILE A 242 2.18 27.82 9.42
CA ILE A 242 2.47 26.60 10.15
C ILE A 242 2.40 25.42 9.18
N ASP A 243 3.49 24.66 9.12
CA ASP A 243 3.53 23.33 8.51
C ASP A 243 3.80 22.34 9.63
N ALA A 244 2.83 21.51 9.96
CA ALA A 244 2.97 20.55 11.06
C ALA A 244 2.63 19.16 10.59
N ASN A 245 3.52 18.21 10.90
CA ASN A 245 3.29 16.79 10.61
C ASN A 245 3.86 15.87 11.69
N ILE A 246 3.29 14.70 11.77
CA ILE A 246 3.84 13.55 12.48
C ILE A 246 4.27 12.50 11.47
N GLU A 247 5.40 11.86 11.72
CA GLU A 247 5.97 10.82 10.87
C GLU A 247 6.35 9.62 11.73
N GLY A 248 6.05 8.40 11.28
CA GLY A 248 6.49 7.20 12.01
C GLY A 248 5.61 5.99 11.81
N ARG A 249 5.44 5.19 12.87
CA ARG A 249 4.73 3.92 12.86
C ARG A 249 3.53 3.95 13.78
N PHE A 250 2.49 3.31 13.31
CA PHE A 250 1.27 3.06 14.03
C PHE A 250 0.91 1.59 13.85
N GLU A 251 0.85 0.84 14.95
CA GLU A 251 0.45 -0.55 14.93
C GLU A 251 -0.79 -0.72 15.79
N THR A 252 -1.80 -1.44 15.29
CA THR A 252 -3.01 -1.77 16.04
C THR A 252 -3.46 -3.17 15.72
N ASN A 253 -3.98 -3.85 16.76
CA ASN A 253 -4.68 -5.12 16.63
C ASN A 253 -6.01 -4.98 17.36
N GLN A 254 -7.09 -5.03 16.62
CA GLN A 254 -8.42 -4.83 17.15
C GLN A 254 -9.35 -5.98 16.76
N GLN A 255 -10.13 -6.45 17.74
CA GLN A 255 -11.19 -7.44 17.54
C GLN A 255 -12.45 -6.94 18.20
N LEU A 256 -13.52 -6.84 17.43
CA LEU A 256 -14.79 -6.29 17.86
C LEU A 256 -15.92 -7.32 17.67
N ARG A 257 -16.89 -7.28 18.58
CA ARG A 257 -18.18 -7.93 18.43
C ARG A 257 -19.28 -6.87 18.49
N LEU A 258 -20.13 -6.87 17.49
CA LEU A 258 -21.28 -5.99 17.34
C LEU A 258 -22.55 -6.83 17.49
N ASP A 259 -23.34 -6.56 18.50
CA ASP A 259 -24.64 -7.22 18.74
C ASP A 259 -25.74 -6.16 18.58
N ALA A 260 -26.71 -6.39 17.69
CA ALA A 260 -27.90 -5.57 17.53
C ALA A 260 -29.15 -6.42 17.69
N TRP A 261 -30.18 -5.90 18.34
CA TRP A 261 -31.44 -6.62 18.60
C TRP A 261 -32.70 -5.84 18.30
N HIS A 262 -32.54 -4.55 17.87
CA HIS A 262 -33.67 -3.73 17.44
C HIS A 262 -33.25 -2.74 16.37
N GLN A 263 -34.22 -2.26 15.59
CA GLN A 263 -33.98 -1.21 14.64
C GLN A 263 -33.41 0.05 15.31
N CYS A 264 -32.28 0.53 14.83
CA CYS A 264 -31.63 1.73 15.30
C CYS A 264 -30.73 2.37 14.24
N THR A 265 -30.49 3.66 14.42
CA THR A 265 -29.40 4.41 13.78
C THR A 265 -28.71 5.21 14.87
N TYR A 266 -27.40 5.20 14.88
CA TYR A 266 -26.60 5.83 15.93
C TYR A 266 -25.26 6.30 15.38
N ASP A 267 -24.93 7.55 15.67
CA ASP A 267 -23.65 8.17 15.37
C ASP A 267 -23.10 8.84 16.63
N ASN A 268 -21.84 8.59 16.94
CA ASN A 268 -21.15 9.21 18.09
C ASN A 268 -19.64 9.26 17.85
N ASP A 269 -18.99 10.29 18.39
CA ASP A 269 -17.52 10.43 18.47
C ASP A 269 -17.18 11.03 19.83
N GLU A 270 -16.58 10.25 20.72
CA GLU A 270 -16.32 10.67 22.09
C GLU A 270 -14.98 10.18 22.64
N ARG A 271 -14.42 10.97 23.56
CA ARG A 271 -13.20 10.63 24.30
C ARG A 271 -13.47 9.58 25.35
N ILE A 272 -12.62 8.56 25.43
CA ILE A 272 -12.63 7.56 26.49
C ILE A 272 -11.66 7.99 27.60
N LYS A 273 -12.20 8.61 28.64
CA LYS A 273 -11.40 9.17 29.75
C LYS A 273 -10.60 8.09 30.49
N GLU A 274 -11.18 6.91 30.68
CA GLU A 274 -10.59 5.79 31.40
C GLU A 274 -9.34 5.24 30.70
N LEU A 275 -9.29 5.31 29.36
CA LEU A 275 -8.13 4.87 28.57
C LEU A 275 -7.10 5.97 28.39
N SER A 276 -7.54 7.20 28.22
CA SER A 276 -6.66 8.36 28.02
C SER A 276 -5.68 8.56 29.18
N LYS A 277 -6.04 8.15 30.39
CA LYS A 277 -5.18 8.23 31.57
C LYS A 277 -3.94 7.32 31.54
N TYR A 278 -3.95 6.28 30.69
CA TYR A 278 -2.80 5.36 30.54
C TYR A 278 -1.78 5.86 29.54
N LEU A 279 -2.07 6.95 28.81
CA LEU A 279 -1.13 7.54 27.86
C LEU A 279 -0.34 8.66 28.52
N PRO A 280 1.01 8.59 28.54
CA PRO A 280 1.82 9.60 29.15
C PRO A 280 1.73 10.93 28.40
N LYS A 281 1.90 12.03 29.14
CA LYS A 281 2.11 13.35 28.56
C LYS A 281 3.60 13.56 28.34
N ILE A 282 3.97 14.09 27.19
CA ILE A 282 5.36 14.33 26.81
C ILE A 282 5.60 15.84 26.71
N LYS A 283 6.67 16.33 27.29
CA LYS A 283 7.16 17.69 27.15
C LYS A 283 8.51 17.70 26.47
N VAL A 284 8.65 18.51 25.43
CA VAL A 284 9.87 18.66 24.65
C VAL A 284 10.27 20.13 24.66
N VAL A 285 11.55 20.40 24.98
CA VAL A 285 12.08 21.77 24.99
C VAL A 285 13.07 21.94 23.85
N PHE A 286 12.84 22.93 23.02
CA PHE A 286 13.66 23.30 21.88
C PHE A 286 14.39 24.64 22.14
N PRO A 287 15.71 24.70 21.94
CA PRO A 287 16.49 25.95 22.14
C PRO A 287 16.45 26.84 20.88
N VAL A 288 15.35 27.52 20.66
CA VAL A 288 15.14 28.34 19.45
C VAL A 288 15.77 29.73 19.64
N PHE A 289 16.88 30.00 18.99
CA PHE A 289 17.62 31.26 19.09
C PHE A 289 17.84 31.73 20.54
N GLY A 290 18.08 30.80 21.46
CA GLY A 290 18.25 31.07 22.88
C GLY A 290 16.94 31.18 23.69
N VAL A 291 15.80 31.12 23.06
CA VAL A 291 14.49 31.01 23.69
C VAL A 291 14.14 29.53 23.92
N PRO A 292 13.85 29.07 25.15
CA PRO A 292 13.42 27.70 25.40
C PRO A 292 11.94 27.53 24.99
N VAL A 293 11.70 27.02 23.80
CA VAL A 293 10.35 26.74 23.29
C VAL A 293 9.88 25.37 23.80
N GLU A 294 8.89 25.35 24.66
CA GLU A 294 8.29 24.15 25.21
C GLU A 294 7.09 23.70 24.36
N VAL A 295 7.14 22.45 23.95
CA VAL A 295 6.06 21.77 23.23
C VAL A 295 5.55 20.61 24.07
N SER A 296 4.27 20.60 24.39
CA SER A 296 3.62 19.48 25.07
C SER A 296 2.89 18.59 24.07
N LEU A 297 3.12 17.30 24.13
CA LEU A 297 2.45 16.28 23.34
C LEU A 297 1.52 15.46 24.25
N ASN A 298 0.24 15.50 23.96
CA ASN A 298 -0.77 14.74 24.69
C ASN A 298 -1.50 13.81 23.73
N ALA A 299 -1.71 12.57 24.14
CA ALA A 299 -2.57 11.65 23.41
C ALA A 299 -3.81 11.32 24.25
N ASP A 300 -4.95 11.31 23.60
CA ASP A 300 -6.23 10.87 24.17
C ASP A 300 -6.80 9.76 23.30
N VAL A 301 -7.49 8.81 23.92
CA VAL A 301 -8.19 7.73 23.19
C VAL A 301 -9.63 8.15 22.92
N TYR A 302 -10.03 8.01 21.68
CA TYR A 302 -11.38 8.26 21.21
C TYR A 302 -12.00 6.99 20.65
N ARG A 303 -13.30 6.88 20.77
CA ARG A 303 -14.14 5.92 20.06
C ARG A 303 -15.13 6.68 19.20
N ALA A 304 -15.33 6.20 17.99
CA ALA A 304 -16.41 6.70 17.14
C ALA A 304 -17.17 5.51 16.55
N VAL A 305 -18.45 5.71 16.32
CA VAL A 305 -19.32 4.71 15.69
C VAL A 305 -20.33 5.41 14.80
N SER A 306 -20.49 4.89 13.59
CA SER A 306 -21.63 5.14 12.73
C SER A 306 -22.31 3.78 12.52
N PHE A 307 -23.54 3.63 12.99
CA PHE A 307 -24.19 2.34 13.10
C PHE A 307 -25.67 2.42 12.77
N SER A 308 -26.14 1.51 11.92
CA SER A 308 -27.56 1.29 11.68
C SER A 308 -27.84 -0.21 11.62
N ALA A 309 -28.93 -0.64 12.23
CA ALA A 309 -29.38 -2.02 12.21
C ALA A 309 -30.89 -2.13 12.11
N ASN A 310 -31.35 -3.25 11.52
CA ASN A 310 -32.74 -3.64 11.46
C ASN A 310 -32.81 -5.16 11.58
N GLY A 311 -33.09 -5.67 12.79
CA GLY A 311 -33.13 -7.09 13.08
C GLY A 311 -32.30 -7.50 14.29
N GLU A 312 -32.06 -8.80 14.44
CA GLU A 312 -31.26 -9.38 15.51
C GLU A 312 -30.01 -10.03 14.92
N ILE A 313 -28.87 -9.35 15.04
CA ILE A 313 -27.61 -9.73 14.40
C ILE A 313 -26.47 -9.61 15.40
N SER A 314 -25.59 -10.61 15.40
CA SER A 314 -24.28 -10.57 16.07
C SER A 314 -23.19 -10.79 15.02
N ALA A 315 -22.25 -9.86 14.93
CA ALA A 315 -21.10 -9.93 14.03
C ALA A 315 -19.79 -9.77 14.81
N TYR A 316 -18.86 -10.68 14.58
CA TYR A 316 -17.50 -10.63 15.11
C TYR A 316 -16.52 -10.40 13.99
N MET A 317 -15.53 -9.54 14.19
CA MET A 317 -14.49 -9.22 13.22
C MET A 317 -13.22 -8.71 13.90
N GLY A 318 -12.09 -8.84 13.23
CA GLY A 318 -10.83 -8.36 13.75
C GLY A 318 -9.80 -8.06 12.66
N PHE A 319 -8.84 -7.19 12.98
CA PHE A 319 -7.70 -6.89 12.11
C PHE A 319 -6.47 -6.47 12.90
N THR A 320 -5.33 -6.66 12.28
CA THR A 320 -4.05 -6.07 12.69
C THR A 320 -3.56 -5.21 11.53
N ASP A 321 -3.27 -3.95 11.81
CA ASP A 321 -2.72 -3.00 10.84
C ASP A 321 -1.40 -2.42 11.36
N LYS A 322 -0.38 -2.44 10.51
CA LYS A 322 0.93 -1.82 10.75
C LYS A 322 1.11 -0.74 9.72
N ALA A 323 0.66 0.45 10.08
CA ALA A 323 0.79 1.62 9.23
C ALA A 323 2.08 2.39 9.54
N SER A 324 2.73 2.92 8.53
CA SER A 324 3.85 3.84 8.66
C SER A 324 3.70 4.96 7.65
N GLY A 325 4.08 6.17 8.02
CA GLY A 325 3.97 7.29 7.10
C GLY A 325 3.92 8.65 7.78
N THR A 326 3.41 9.62 7.04
CA THR A 326 3.32 11.02 7.43
C THR A 326 1.87 11.49 7.39
N LEU A 327 1.45 12.19 8.44
CA LEU A 327 0.18 12.88 8.54
C LEU A 327 0.41 14.32 8.99
N GLY A 328 -0.13 15.28 8.26
CA GLY A 328 0.05 16.68 8.62
C GLY A 328 -0.83 17.66 7.87
N PHE A 329 -0.48 18.91 7.97
CA PHE A 329 -1.11 20.00 7.25
C PHE A 329 -0.14 21.17 7.08
N GLN A 330 -0.46 21.99 6.10
CA GLN A 330 0.07 23.36 5.94
C GLN A 330 -1.04 24.35 6.18
N TRP A 331 -0.77 25.39 6.96
CA TRP A 331 -1.72 26.47 7.25
C TRP A 331 -1.03 27.82 7.17
N ASN A 332 -1.73 28.78 6.61
CA ASN A 332 -1.30 30.17 6.55
C ASN A 332 -2.41 31.04 7.11
N GLN A 333 -2.04 31.95 8.00
CA GLN A 333 -3.00 32.86 8.66
C GLN A 333 -3.67 33.81 7.65
N SER A 334 -3.04 34.12 6.51
CA SER A 334 -3.62 35.00 5.48
C SER A 334 -4.76 34.30 4.73
N ASP A 335 -4.62 33.04 4.41
CA ASP A 335 -5.55 32.28 3.56
C ASP A 335 -6.57 31.50 4.36
N ASP A 336 -6.24 31.25 5.64
CA ASP A 336 -7.09 30.57 6.61
C ASP A 336 -7.58 29.19 6.18
N ARG A 337 -6.75 28.51 5.40
CA ARG A 337 -7.00 27.20 4.82
C ARG A 337 -6.00 26.19 5.36
N LEU A 338 -6.47 24.97 5.64
CA LEU A 338 -5.66 23.81 5.93
C LEU A 338 -5.50 22.98 4.67
N ASP A 339 -4.26 22.88 4.19
CA ASP A 339 -3.90 21.96 3.11
C ASP A 339 -3.31 20.67 3.71
N PRO A 340 -3.98 19.52 3.52
CA PRO A 340 -3.58 18.28 4.17
C PRO A 340 -2.32 17.67 3.52
N VAL A 341 -1.48 17.08 4.36
CA VAL A 341 -0.34 16.25 3.94
C VAL A 341 -0.56 14.84 4.47
N LYS A 342 -0.52 13.85 3.58
CA LYS A 342 -0.61 12.43 3.95
C LYS A 342 0.22 11.56 3.02
N ASP A 343 0.98 10.65 3.60
CA ASP A 343 1.65 9.55 2.89
C ASP A 343 1.73 8.35 3.83
N PHE A 344 1.04 7.26 3.51
CA PHE A 344 1.00 6.07 4.34
C PHE A 344 1.28 4.81 3.54
N LYS A 345 1.98 3.89 4.20
CA LYS A 345 2.11 2.49 3.81
C LYS A 345 1.57 1.64 4.94
N ASN A 346 0.89 0.53 4.62
CA ASN A 346 0.35 -0.36 5.63
C ASN A 346 0.55 -1.83 5.28
N GLU A 347 0.67 -2.65 6.34
CA GLU A 347 0.62 -4.10 6.28
C GLU A 347 -0.60 -4.57 7.07
N LEU A 348 -1.53 -5.22 6.40
CA LEU A 348 -2.81 -5.61 6.95
C LEU A 348 -2.94 -7.12 7.06
N SER A 349 -3.36 -7.60 8.23
CA SER A 349 -3.87 -8.96 8.43
C SER A 349 -5.24 -8.93 9.12
N VAL A 350 -6.07 -9.94 8.89
CA VAL A 350 -7.45 -9.95 9.41
C VAL A 350 -7.83 -11.28 10.04
N THR A 351 -8.77 -11.20 10.98
CA THR A 351 -9.54 -12.35 11.47
C THR A 351 -10.83 -12.40 10.68
N TYR A 352 -11.14 -13.58 10.10
CA TYR A 352 -12.36 -13.75 9.32
C TYR A 352 -13.60 -13.45 10.16
N PRO A 353 -14.58 -12.76 9.58
CA PRO A 353 -15.81 -12.45 10.28
C PRO A 353 -16.63 -13.71 10.55
N THR A 354 -17.26 -13.73 11.72
CA THR A 354 -18.33 -14.68 12.03
C THR A 354 -19.63 -13.95 12.31
N MET A 355 -20.75 -14.52 11.94
CA MET A 355 -22.05 -13.88 12.06
C MET A 355 -23.12 -14.85 12.56
N LYS A 356 -24.08 -14.31 13.34
CA LYS A 356 -25.28 -15.02 13.78
C LYS A 356 -26.47 -14.07 13.70
N GLY A 357 -27.65 -14.59 13.41
CA GLY A 357 -28.89 -13.81 13.47
C GLY A 357 -29.50 -13.48 12.11
N LYS A 358 -30.33 -12.44 12.02
CA LYS A 358 -31.14 -12.05 10.85
C LYS A 358 -31.35 -10.55 10.79
N GLY A 359 -31.28 -9.94 9.61
CA GLY A 359 -31.59 -8.53 9.39
C GLY A 359 -30.53 -7.79 8.61
N ASP A 360 -30.60 -6.49 8.67
CA ASP A 360 -29.67 -5.59 8.03
C ASP A 360 -28.81 -4.91 9.08
N MET A 361 -27.52 -4.76 8.80
CA MET A 361 -26.61 -4.02 9.66
C MET A 361 -25.55 -3.33 8.82
N ASN A 362 -25.41 -2.02 9.02
CA ASN A 362 -24.29 -1.25 8.52
C ASN A 362 -23.60 -0.60 9.72
N GLY A 363 -22.35 -0.93 9.93
CA GLY A 363 -21.58 -0.42 11.05
C GLY A 363 -20.18 -0.03 10.65
N LYS A 364 -19.75 1.15 11.06
CA LYS A 364 -18.36 1.60 10.99
C LYS A 364 -17.94 2.00 12.39
N VAL A 365 -16.86 1.43 12.88
CA VAL A 365 -16.37 1.61 14.25
C VAL A 365 -14.91 2.03 14.18
N TRP A 366 -14.57 3.08 14.90
CA TRP A 366 -13.21 3.57 15.08
C TRP A 366 -12.82 3.50 16.55
N LEU A 367 -11.61 3.07 16.82
CA LEU A 367 -10.96 3.25 18.12
C LEU A 367 -9.57 3.80 17.81
N TYR A 368 -9.31 5.03 18.26
CA TYR A 368 -8.15 5.75 17.77
C TYR A 368 -7.56 6.74 18.79
N PRO A 369 -6.24 7.00 18.70
CA PRO A 369 -5.62 8.10 19.41
C PRO A 369 -5.84 9.43 18.70
N ARG A 370 -6.05 10.47 19.48
CA ARG A 370 -5.91 11.86 19.06
C ARG A 370 -4.67 12.42 19.71
N ILE A 371 -3.70 12.77 18.91
CA ILE A 371 -2.44 13.38 19.35
C ILE A 371 -2.60 14.88 19.24
N ARG A 372 -2.39 15.58 20.35
CA ARG A 372 -2.42 17.04 20.41
C ARG A 372 -1.06 17.59 20.75
N VAL A 373 -0.62 18.55 19.95
CA VAL A 373 0.60 19.33 20.16
C VAL A 373 0.17 20.65 20.77
N ILE A 374 0.65 20.97 21.94
CA ILE A 374 0.29 22.21 22.63
C ILE A 374 1.55 23.08 22.77
N LEU A 375 1.48 24.26 22.21
CA LEU A 375 2.54 25.24 22.21
C LEU A 375 2.04 26.49 22.93
N TYR A 376 2.47 26.70 24.19
CA TYR A 376 2.12 27.83 25.03
C TYR A 376 0.60 28.11 25.14
N GLU A 377 -0.24 27.07 25.08
CA GLU A 377 -1.70 27.19 25.03
C GLU A 377 -2.29 28.12 23.92
N LEU A 378 -1.43 28.46 22.96
CA LEU A 378 -1.81 29.40 21.89
C LEU A 378 -2.11 28.68 20.59
N LEU A 379 -1.49 27.52 20.44
CA LEU A 379 -1.49 26.76 19.20
C LEU A 379 -1.60 25.28 19.51
N GLY A 380 -2.53 24.62 18.88
CA GLY A 380 -2.78 23.22 19.12
C GLY A 380 -2.97 22.40 17.84
N PRO A 381 -1.91 22.08 17.07
CA PRO A 381 -2.00 21.03 16.08
C PRO A 381 -2.52 19.72 16.69
N SER A 382 -3.41 19.06 15.98
CA SER A 382 -3.97 17.77 16.38
C SER A 382 -3.95 16.80 15.21
N PHE A 383 -3.68 15.52 15.52
CA PHE A 383 -3.58 14.46 14.54
C PHE A 383 -4.37 13.26 15.02
N ASP A 384 -5.35 12.85 14.22
CA ASP A 384 -6.14 11.64 14.44
C ASP A 384 -5.71 10.59 13.43
N ILE A 385 -5.22 9.46 13.92
CA ILE A 385 -4.97 8.26 13.11
C ILE A 385 -6.09 7.28 13.46
N ARG A 386 -7.04 7.10 12.54
CA ARG A 386 -8.36 6.50 12.79
C ARG A 386 -8.54 5.18 12.05
N PRO A 387 -7.91 4.08 12.52
CA PRO A 387 -8.21 2.77 11.97
C PRO A 387 -9.67 2.42 12.23
N TYR A 388 -10.29 1.76 11.27
CA TYR A 388 -11.68 1.37 11.40
C TYR A 388 -11.98 0.00 10.83
N MET A 389 -13.03 -0.58 11.35
CA MET A 389 -13.74 -1.69 10.73
C MET A 389 -15.10 -1.22 10.26
N ARG A 390 -15.50 -1.64 9.07
CA ARG A 390 -16.82 -1.40 8.51
C ARG A 390 -17.41 -2.72 8.05
N THR A 391 -18.61 -3.01 8.47
CA THR A 391 -19.39 -4.15 8.01
C THR A 391 -20.69 -3.66 7.37
N SER A 392 -21.06 -4.32 6.30
CA SER A 392 -22.36 -4.18 5.66
C SER A 392 -22.96 -5.57 5.53
N ILE A 393 -24.09 -5.77 6.16
CA ILE A 393 -24.83 -7.02 6.13
C ILE A 393 -26.23 -6.68 5.63
N HIS A 394 -26.66 -7.37 4.59
CA HIS A 394 -27.99 -7.27 4.06
C HIS A 394 -28.55 -8.69 3.95
N GLY A 395 -29.54 -9.01 4.75
CA GLY A 395 -30.09 -10.35 4.85
C GLY A 395 -31.61 -10.34 4.90
N GLY A 396 -32.23 -11.22 4.17
CA GLY A 396 -33.68 -11.39 4.16
C GLY A 396 -34.11 -12.82 3.91
N PHE A 397 -35.40 -13.06 4.06
CA PHE A 397 -36.01 -14.35 3.81
C PHE A 397 -36.51 -14.42 2.37
N TYR A 398 -36.34 -15.59 1.74
CA TYR A 398 -37.08 -15.95 0.56
C TYR A 398 -38.51 -16.37 0.94
N GLU A 399 -39.51 -15.55 0.61
CA GLU A 399 -40.93 -15.83 0.93
C GLU A 399 -41.42 -17.15 0.32
N GLU A 400 -40.95 -17.54 -0.84
CA GLU A 400 -41.28 -18.80 -1.50
C GLU A 400 -40.79 -20.04 -0.74
N LEU A 401 -39.79 -19.89 0.17
CA LEU A 401 -39.22 -20.98 0.97
C LEU A 401 -39.82 -21.08 2.38
N LEU A 402 -40.61 -20.10 2.79
CA LEU A 402 -41.18 -19.97 4.12
C LEU A 402 -42.20 -21.07 4.48
N SER A 403 -42.63 -21.88 3.51
CA SER A 403 -43.57 -23.00 3.80
C SER A 403 -42.95 -24.20 4.50
N SER A 404 -41.61 -24.31 4.60
CA SER A 404 -40.95 -25.49 5.11
C SER A 404 -39.86 -25.31 6.19
N SER A 405 -39.23 -24.12 6.33
CA SER A 405 -38.37 -23.86 7.51
C SER A 405 -38.04 -22.38 7.71
N LYS A 406 -38.00 -21.94 8.96
CA LYS A 406 -37.79 -20.56 9.40
C LYS A 406 -36.32 -20.08 9.34
N ASP A 407 -35.40 -20.87 8.79
CA ASP A 407 -33.96 -20.67 8.99
C ASP A 407 -33.17 -20.30 7.71
N PHE A 408 -33.85 -19.99 6.61
CA PHE A 408 -33.17 -19.71 5.33
C PHE A 408 -33.13 -18.23 4.99
N CYS A 409 -31.95 -17.66 5.12
CA CYS A 409 -31.69 -16.29 4.70
C CYS A 409 -30.72 -16.27 3.53
N ALA A 410 -30.99 -15.38 2.57
CA ALA A 410 -29.97 -14.94 1.63
C ALA A 410 -29.17 -13.81 2.29
N TRP A 411 -27.87 -13.94 2.33
CA TRP A 411 -26.98 -12.97 2.92
C TRP A 411 -26.10 -12.32 1.86
N ASP A 412 -25.98 -11.02 1.96
CA ASP A 412 -24.93 -10.24 1.31
C ASP A 412 -24.13 -9.57 2.42
N LEU A 413 -22.90 -10.03 2.62
CA LEU A 413 -22.00 -9.59 3.67
C LEU A 413 -20.73 -9.04 3.07
N SER A 414 -20.40 -7.82 3.39
CA SER A 414 -19.13 -7.20 3.04
C SER A 414 -18.47 -6.61 4.27
N ASN A 415 -17.21 -6.99 4.50
CA ASN A 415 -16.39 -6.42 5.57
C ASN A 415 -15.22 -5.67 4.99
N TYR A 416 -14.98 -4.52 5.57
CA TYR A 416 -13.90 -3.63 5.18
C TYR A 416 -13.07 -3.27 6.40
N VAL A 417 -11.81 -3.06 6.16
CA VAL A 417 -10.92 -2.38 7.08
C VAL A 417 -10.33 -1.18 6.37
N GLY A 418 -10.04 -0.16 7.14
CA GLY A 418 -9.49 1.05 6.57
C GLY A 418 -8.83 1.93 7.60
N LEU A 419 -8.22 2.96 7.10
CA LEU A 419 -7.58 3.99 7.87
C LEU A 419 -8.07 5.34 7.37
N ASP A 420 -8.73 6.07 8.25
CA ASP A 420 -8.99 7.49 8.07
C ASP A 420 -7.92 8.28 8.84
N ALA A 421 -7.58 9.44 8.34
CA ALA A 421 -6.69 10.37 9.01
C ALA A 421 -7.35 11.74 9.07
N ARG A 422 -7.04 12.50 10.12
CA ARG A 422 -7.49 13.88 10.25
C ARG A 422 -6.38 14.70 10.88
N ALA A 423 -6.12 15.86 10.33
CA ALA A 423 -5.29 16.85 10.97
C ALA A 423 -6.11 18.09 11.28
N GLY A 424 -5.80 18.76 12.37
CA GLY A 424 -6.52 19.94 12.82
C GLY A 424 -5.62 20.94 13.49
N LEU A 425 -6.09 22.16 13.58
CA LEU A 425 -5.41 23.25 14.26
C LEU A 425 -6.42 24.01 15.12
N SER A 426 -6.18 24.03 16.43
CA SER A 426 -6.89 24.88 17.37
C SER A 426 -6.05 26.10 17.68
N LEU A 427 -6.57 27.28 17.37
CA LEU A 427 -5.96 28.56 17.70
C LEU A 427 -6.67 29.10 18.94
N MET A 428 -5.91 29.27 20.01
CA MET A 428 -6.40 29.79 21.29
C MET A 428 -6.04 31.25 21.41
N PHE A 429 -6.95 32.05 21.94
CA PHE A 429 -6.72 33.44 22.22
C PHE A 429 -7.25 33.79 23.61
N VAL A 430 -6.37 34.22 24.52
CA VAL A 430 -6.76 34.61 25.87
C VAL A 430 -7.55 33.50 26.60
N GLY A 431 -7.09 32.22 26.46
CA GLY A 431 -7.75 31.06 27.08
C GLY A 431 -9.04 30.61 26.41
N HIS A 432 -9.50 31.28 25.37
CA HIS A 432 -10.68 30.90 24.59
C HIS A 432 -10.26 30.36 23.22
N GLU A 433 -10.87 29.25 22.80
CA GLU A 433 -10.70 28.75 21.44
C GLU A 433 -11.34 29.75 20.47
N VAL A 434 -10.50 30.47 19.71
CA VAL A 434 -10.94 31.47 18.73
C VAL A 434 -11.29 30.81 17.43
N LYS A 435 -10.60 29.72 17.12
CA LYS A 435 -10.75 29.03 15.86
C LYS A 435 -10.31 27.58 15.96
N ASN A 436 -11.13 26.70 15.39
CA ASN A 436 -10.80 25.29 15.17
C ASN A 436 -10.99 24.98 13.70
N ILE A 437 -9.92 24.57 13.06
CA ILE A 437 -9.88 24.24 11.64
C ILE A 437 -9.45 22.80 11.54
N SER A 438 -10.05 22.05 10.63
CA SER A 438 -9.64 20.66 10.38
C SER A 438 -9.68 20.35 8.90
N THR A 439 -8.84 19.41 8.47
CA THR A 439 -8.83 18.89 7.10
C THR A 439 -10.10 18.13 6.76
N GLY A 440 -10.93 17.79 7.75
CA GLY A 440 -11.95 16.76 7.61
C GLY A 440 -11.33 15.36 7.61
N ASP A 441 -12.18 14.36 7.44
CA ASP A 441 -11.71 12.97 7.34
C ASP A 441 -11.07 12.72 5.97
N MET A 442 -9.80 12.36 5.98
CA MET A 442 -9.04 11.94 4.83
C MET A 442 -8.99 10.40 4.81
N ASN A 443 -9.64 9.78 3.88
CA ASN A 443 -9.48 8.35 3.71
C ASN A 443 -8.08 8.05 3.18
N VAL A 444 -7.34 7.21 3.91
CA VAL A 444 -6.01 6.74 3.53
C VAL A 444 -6.16 5.48 2.68
N PHE A 445 -6.92 4.52 3.18
CA PHE A 445 -7.36 3.35 2.42
C PHE A 445 -8.68 2.82 2.99
N ASP A 446 -9.47 2.17 2.13
CA ASP A 446 -10.66 1.40 2.45
C ASP A 446 -10.61 0.11 1.64
N LYS A 447 -10.35 -1.02 2.29
CA LYS A 447 -10.16 -2.30 1.63
C LYS A 447 -11.25 -3.27 2.04
N CYS A 448 -12.00 -3.77 1.06
CA CYS A 448 -12.84 -4.93 1.28
C CYS A 448 -11.94 -6.13 1.59
N ILE A 449 -12.13 -6.73 2.76
CA ILE A 449 -11.31 -7.86 3.21
C ILE A 449 -12.02 -9.19 3.02
N TYR A 450 -13.35 -9.15 3.02
CA TYR A 450 -14.18 -10.34 2.90
C TYR A 450 -15.52 -9.97 2.27
N HIS A 451 -15.96 -10.78 1.30
CA HIS A 451 -17.26 -10.66 0.66
C HIS A 451 -17.89 -12.04 0.51
N SER A 452 -19.14 -12.19 0.96
CA SER A 452 -19.93 -13.40 0.88
C SER A 452 -21.39 -13.09 0.47
N PRO A 453 -21.98 -13.79 -0.51
CA PRO A 453 -21.32 -14.71 -1.43
C PRO A 453 -20.61 -13.96 -2.56
N TYR A 454 -19.49 -14.47 -3.01
CA TYR A 454 -18.71 -13.86 -4.09
C TYR A 454 -18.97 -14.49 -5.45
N ASP A 455 -19.01 -15.82 -5.50
CA ASP A 455 -19.13 -16.58 -6.74
C ASP A 455 -19.82 -17.93 -6.52
N ILE A 456 -20.33 -18.52 -7.58
CA ILE A 456 -20.82 -19.89 -7.60
C ILE A 456 -20.23 -20.61 -8.80
N ARG A 457 -19.76 -21.85 -8.63
CA ARG A 457 -19.13 -22.63 -9.70
C ARG A 457 -19.70 -24.03 -9.77
N TYR A 458 -19.77 -24.55 -10.98
CA TYR A 458 -19.97 -25.98 -11.19
C TYR A 458 -18.74 -26.75 -10.72
N VAL A 459 -18.94 -27.87 -10.02
CA VAL A 459 -17.86 -28.70 -9.47
C VAL A 459 -17.81 -30.05 -10.15
N SER A 460 -18.92 -30.78 -10.17
CA SER A 460 -19.01 -32.11 -10.75
C SER A 460 -20.45 -32.57 -10.97
N SER A 461 -20.59 -33.61 -11.76
CA SER A 461 -21.83 -34.33 -11.94
C SER A 461 -21.60 -35.85 -11.96
N THR A 462 -22.63 -36.62 -11.71
CA THR A 462 -22.55 -38.12 -11.75
C THR A 462 -22.31 -38.64 -13.16
N SER A 463 -22.83 -37.93 -14.16
CA SER A 463 -22.53 -38.23 -15.56
C SER A 463 -21.68 -37.08 -16.13
N LYS A 464 -20.64 -37.39 -16.88
CA LYS A 464 -19.79 -36.38 -17.53
C LYS A 464 -20.51 -35.67 -18.66
N SER A 465 -21.46 -36.36 -19.32
CA SER A 465 -22.37 -35.80 -20.32
C SER A 465 -23.81 -35.94 -19.85
N VAL A 466 -24.68 -34.97 -20.23
CA VAL A 466 -26.08 -35.02 -19.89
C VAL A 466 -26.80 -36.05 -20.76
N GLN A 467 -27.36 -37.06 -20.10
CA GLN A 467 -28.17 -38.07 -20.76
C GLN A 467 -29.64 -37.75 -20.59
N LYS A 468 -30.39 -37.67 -21.71
CA LYS A 468 -31.83 -37.44 -21.72
C LYS A 468 -32.55 -38.47 -20.84
N ASN A 469 -33.48 -38.03 -19.97
CA ASN A 469 -34.29 -38.82 -19.09
C ASN A 469 -33.51 -39.70 -18.07
N VAL A 470 -32.28 -39.39 -17.78
CA VAL A 470 -31.46 -40.07 -16.77
C VAL A 470 -31.19 -39.10 -15.60
N PRO A 471 -31.38 -39.54 -14.34
CA PRO A 471 -31.03 -38.69 -13.19
C PRO A 471 -29.56 -38.40 -13.14
N ASN A 472 -29.23 -37.11 -12.96
CA ASN A 472 -27.85 -36.63 -12.87
C ASN A 472 -27.73 -35.77 -11.61
N THR A 473 -26.91 -36.18 -10.65
CA THR A 473 -26.62 -35.36 -9.48
C THR A 473 -25.53 -34.35 -9.84
N VAL A 474 -25.93 -33.09 -9.91
CA VAL A 474 -25.02 -31.95 -10.25
C VAL A 474 -24.64 -31.24 -8.98
N LYS A 475 -23.33 -31.01 -8.79
CA LYS A 475 -22.75 -30.34 -7.63
C LYS A 475 -22.21 -28.97 -8.03
N PHE A 476 -22.54 -27.99 -7.21
CA PHE A 476 -22.03 -26.63 -7.27
C PHE A 476 -21.35 -26.25 -5.97
N GLU A 477 -20.48 -25.29 -6.01
CA GLU A 477 -19.84 -24.74 -4.82
C GLU A 477 -19.94 -23.23 -4.84
N VAL A 478 -20.36 -22.67 -3.71
CA VAL A 478 -20.46 -21.23 -3.46
C VAL A 478 -19.20 -20.79 -2.75
N TYR A 479 -18.62 -19.73 -3.23
CA TYR A 479 -17.36 -19.14 -2.73
C TYR A 479 -17.57 -17.77 -2.17
N ASP A 480 -16.79 -17.48 -1.13
CA ASP A 480 -16.55 -16.15 -0.60
C ASP A 480 -15.22 -15.62 -1.14
N MET A 481 -15.05 -14.30 -1.16
CA MET A 481 -13.80 -13.66 -1.56
C MET A 481 -13.02 -13.24 -0.32
N ASP A 482 -11.84 -13.81 -0.17
CA ASP A 482 -10.79 -13.35 0.71
C ASP A 482 -9.87 -12.42 -0.08
N SER A 483 -10.14 -11.12 0.01
CA SER A 483 -9.42 -10.12 -0.79
C SER A 483 -8.01 -9.84 -0.29
N ILE A 484 -7.63 -10.33 0.90
CA ILE A 484 -6.27 -10.15 1.43
C ILE A 484 -5.31 -11.08 0.73
N PHE A 485 -5.69 -12.35 0.65
CA PHE A 485 -4.88 -13.36 -0.04
C PHE A 485 -5.27 -13.52 -1.51
N ASN A 486 -6.20 -12.68 -1.99
CA ASN A 486 -6.74 -12.70 -3.35
C ASN A 486 -7.14 -14.11 -3.79
N ARG A 487 -7.93 -14.78 -2.95
CA ARG A 487 -8.37 -16.16 -3.19
C ARG A 487 -9.86 -16.32 -2.90
N SER A 488 -10.50 -17.21 -3.63
CA SER A 488 -11.84 -17.68 -3.31
C SER A 488 -11.76 -18.82 -2.29
N ILE A 489 -12.59 -18.79 -1.28
CA ILE A 489 -12.72 -19.85 -0.27
C ILE A 489 -14.16 -20.36 -0.28
N PRO A 490 -14.42 -21.64 0.03
CA PRO A 490 -15.79 -22.12 0.22
C PRO A 490 -16.53 -21.25 1.24
N THR A 491 -17.78 -20.88 0.95
CA THR A 491 -18.52 -19.99 1.83
C THR A 491 -18.67 -20.57 3.24
N ILE A 492 -18.40 -19.72 4.23
CA ILE A 492 -18.59 -20.05 5.65
C ILE A 492 -20.03 -19.82 6.11
N LEU A 493 -20.81 -19.05 5.34
CA LEU A 493 -22.21 -18.76 5.61
C LEU A 493 -23.09 -19.68 4.77
N SER A 494 -24.21 -20.14 5.35
CA SER A 494 -25.20 -20.88 4.58
C SER A 494 -25.86 -19.97 3.56
N GLN A 495 -25.78 -20.32 2.28
CA GLN A 495 -26.34 -19.56 1.15
C GLN A 495 -27.41 -20.37 0.44
N ILE A 496 -28.48 -19.72 0.03
CA ILE A 496 -29.54 -20.34 -0.78
C ILE A 496 -29.15 -20.24 -2.25
N VAL A 497 -29.22 -21.39 -2.91
CA VAL A 497 -29.03 -21.51 -4.36
C VAL A 497 -30.35 -21.91 -5.00
N LYS A 498 -30.81 -21.15 -5.98
CA LYS A 498 -31.96 -21.51 -6.81
C LYS A 498 -31.48 -22.26 -8.04
N PHE A 499 -32.10 -23.41 -8.31
CA PHE A 499 -31.87 -24.21 -9.51
C PHE A 499 -32.98 -23.99 -10.53
N GLU A 500 -32.59 -23.76 -11.77
CA GLU A 500 -33.50 -23.59 -12.90
C GLU A 500 -32.98 -24.36 -14.11
N GLY A 501 -33.82 -25.20 -14.68
CA GLY A 501 -33.50 -26.00 -15.87
C GLY A 501 -34.75 -26.64 -16.48
N LYS A 502 -34.66 -27.08 -17.70
CA LYS A 502 -35.72 -27.89 -18.30
C LYS A 502 -35.64 -29.33 -17.80
N GLY A 503 -36.79 -29.98 -17.56
CA GLY A 503 -36.87 -31.31 -16.98
C GLY A 503 -37.22 -31.31 -15.50
N GLU A 504 -37.00 -32.43 -14.84
CA GLU A 504 -37.34 -32.61 -13.41
C GLU A 504 -36.16 -32.27 -12.51
N LEU A 505 -36.42 -31.50 -11.46
CA LEU A 505 -35.48 -31.17 -10.42
C LEU A 505 -35.95 -31.77 -9.11
N SER A 506 -35.04 -32.43 -8.34
CA SER A 506 -35.33 -32.92 -7.02
C SER A 506 -35.76 -31.81 -6.06
N SER A 507 -35.23 -30.61 -6.26
CA SER A 507 -35.63 -29.38 -5.58
C SER A 507 -35.33 -28.18 -6.42
N LYS A 508 -36.15 -27.12 -6.32
CA LYS A 508 -35.87 -25.82 -6.94
C LYS A 508 -34.83 -25.02 -6.16
N TYR A 509 -34.55 -25.38 -4.93
CA TYR A 509 -33.64 -24.69 -4.04
C TYR A 509 -32.75 -25.67 -3.31
N GLY A 510 -31.53 -25.26 -3.03
CA GLY A 510 -30.59 -25.97 -2.18
C GLY A 510 -29.88 -25.00 -1.24
N ILE A 511 -29.32 -25.54 -0.17
CA ILE A 511 -28.51 -24.77 0.77
C ILE A 511 -27.05 -25.15 0.57
N ALA A 512 -26.23 -24.20 0.24
CA ALA A 512 -24.79 -24.36 0.24
C ALA A 512 -24.31 -24.40 1.69
N ASN A 513 -24.02 -25.59 2.19
CA ASN A 513 -23.46 -25.82 3.50
C ASN A 513 -21.95 -26.04 3.37
N HIS A 514 -21.12 -25.21 4.04
CA HIS A 514 -19.67 -25.16 3.81
C HIS A 514 -19.34 -25.05 2.32
N GLY A 515 -20.10 -24.23 1.62
CA GLY A 515 -19.97 -23.95 0.20
C GLY A 515 -20.60 -24.95 -0.74
N GLN A 516 -20.83 -26.20 -0.33
CA GLN A 516 -21.29 -27.25 -1.23
C GLN A 516 -22.83 -27.35 -1.30
N VAL A 517 -23.34 -27.47 -2.52
CA VAL A 517 -24.74 -27.68 -2.80
C VAL A 517 -24.92 -28.63 -4.00
N SER A 518 -25.95 -29.48 -3.98
CA SER A 518 -26.22 -30.40 -5.08
C SER A 518 -27.72 -30.49 -5.36
N VAL A 519 -28.03 -30.85 -6.58
CA VAL A 519 -29.41 -31.14 -7.05
C VAL A 519 -29.41 -32.35 -7.98
N GLU A 520 -30.43 -33.19 -7.86
CA GLU A 520 -30.69 -34.19 -8.89
C GLU A 520 -31.53 -33.55 -9.99
N TRP A 521 -31.10 -33.76 -11.21
CA TRP A 521 -31.71 -33.21 -12.41
C TRP A 521 -31.91 -34.29 -13.47
N ILE A 522 -33.14 -34.38 -14.01
CA ILE A 522 -33.49 -35.26 -15.12
C ILE A 522 -33.81 -34.38 -16.32
N PRO A 523 -32.88 -34.17 -17.27
CA PRO A 523 -33.09 -33.31 -18.43
C PRO A 523 -34.00 -33.96 -19.45
N THR A 524 -34.70 -33.14 -20.22
CA THR A 524 -35.61 -33.55 -21.33
C THR A 524 -34.89 -33.64 -22.66
N SER A 525 -33.73 -33.00 -22.79
CA SER A 525 -32.93 -32.97 -24.02
C SER A 525 -31.44 -32.94 -23.63
N PHE A 526 -30.59 -33.41 -24.53
CA PHE A 526 -29.13 -33.28 -24.44
C PHE A 526 -28.65 -31.81 -24.42
N LYS A 527 -29.50 -30.87 -24.89
CA LYS A 527 -29.21 -29.42 -24.96
C LYS A 527 -29.75 -28.64 -23.79
N ASP A 528 -30.34 -29.30 -22.81
CA ASP A 528 -30.88 -28.60 -21.66
C ASP A 528 -29.73 -28.09 -20.76
N THR A 529 -29.93 -26.91 -20.21
CA THR A 529 -28.97 -26.26 -19.32
C THR A 529 -29.55 -26.18 -17.92
N LEU A 530 -28.78 -26.55 -16.91
CA LEU A 530 -29.09 -26.35 -15.51
C LEU A 530 -28.35 -25.11 -15.01
N TYR A 531 -29.11 -24.18 -14.47
CA TYR A 531 -28.60 -22.95 -13.84
C TYR A 531 -28.63 -23.09 -12.34
N ALA A 532 -27.56 -22.73 -11.67
CA ALA A 532 -27.50 -22.52 -10.24
C ALA A 532 -27.26 -21.02 -9.99
N ARG A 533 -28.21 -20.38 -9.31
CA ARG A 533 -28.22 -18.91 -9.15
C ARG A 533 -28.22 -18.49 -7.70
N LEU A 534 -27.39 -17.52 -7.38
CA LEU A 534 -27.43 -16.79 -6.12
C LEU A 534 -28.24 -15.52 -6.33
N TYR A 535 -29.16 -15.25 -5.44
CA TYR A 535 -29.96 -14.04 -5.42
C TYR A 535 -29.67 -13.22 -4.17
N ASN A 536 -29.71 -11.90 -4.30
CA ASN A 536 -29.77 -11.05 -3.13
C ASN A 536 -31.18 -11.02 -2.55
N VAL A 537 -31.33 -10.36 -1.41
CA VAL A 537 -32.62 -10.23 -0.69
C VAL A 537 -33.70 -9.51 -1.49
N ASP A 538 -33.32 -8.70 -2.48
CA ASP A 538 -34.26 -7.98 -3.37
C ASP A 538 -34.68 -8.85 -4.57
N GLY A 539 -34.25 -10.10 -4.64
CA GLY A 539 -34.57 -11.02 -5.74
C GLY A 539 -33.77 -10.78 -7.02
N LYS A 540 -32.68 -10.04 -6.95
CA LYS A 540 -31.78 -9.83 -8.10
C LYS A 540 -30.71 -10.93 -8.16
N ILE A 541 -30.44 -11.47 -9.33
CA ILE A 541 -29.37 -12.44 -9.55
C ILE A 541 -28.03 -11.76 -9.29
N MET A 542 -27.29 -12.28 -8.32
CA MET A 542 -25.93 -11.83 -8.00
C MET A 542 -24.91 -12.59 -8.83
N LYS A 543 -25.01 -13.91 -8.87
CA LYS A 543 -24.09 -14.81 -9.57
C LYS A 543 -24.82 -16.00 -10.15
N GLU A 544 -24.26 -16.56 -11.20
CA GLU A 544 -24.81 -17.70 -11.90
C GLU A 544 -23.70 -18.68 -12.29
N ALA A 545 -23.91 -19.95 -11.99
CA ALA A 545 -23.15 -21.08 -12.55
C ALA A 545 -24.07 -21.90 -13.47
N LYS A 546 -23.47 -22.50 -14.47
CA LYS A 546 -24.19 -23.32 -15.45
C LYS A 546 -23.58 -24.69 -15.51
N PHE A 547 -24.43 -25.69 -15.56
CA PHE A 547 -24.11 -26.99 -16.08
C PHE A 547 -24.85 -27.18 -17.39
N TYR A 548 -24.10 -27.23 -18.46
CA TYR A 548 -24.67 -27.37 -19.79
C TYR A 548 -25.08 -28.82 -19.99
N GLY A 549 -26.34 -29.00 -20.27
CA GLY A 549 -26.85 -30.26 -20.76
C GLY A 549 -26.47 -30.56 -22.17
N ASP A 550 -25.91 -29.60 -22.86
CA ASP A 550 -25.26 -29.81 -24.14
C ASP A 550 -23.92 -30.49 -23.88
N THR A 551 -23.63 -31.53 -24.62
CA THR A 551 -22.31 -32.07 -24.75
C THR A 551 -21.36 -30.89 -25.02
N GLN A 552 -20.75 -30.36 -23.98
CA GLN A 552 -19.48 -29.66 -24.21
C GLN A 552 -18.56 -30.74 -24.74
N ILE A 553 -18.50 -30.82 -26.07
CA ILE A 553 -17.47 -31.58 -26.73
C ILE A 553 -16.19 -30.85 -26.31
N ASN A 554 -15.54 -31.42 -25.33
CA ASN A 554 -14.23 -30.93 -24.98
C ASN A 554 -13.29 -31.39 -26.08
N VAL A 555 -13.07 -30.49 -27.03
CA VAL A 555 -12.14 -30.71 -28.13
C VAL A 555 -10.79 -30.21 -27.68
N MET A 556 -9.84 -31.11 -27.57
CA MET A 556 -8.47 -30.76 -27.26
C MET A 556 -7.61 -30.85 -28.51
N THR A 557 -6.84 -29.81 -28.77
CA THR A 557 -5.79 -29.84 -29.78
C THR A 557 -4.54 -30.45 -29.18
N GLU A 558 -4.10 -31.57 -29.66
CA GLU A 558 -2.85 -32.20 -29.25
C GLU A 558 -1.68 -31.65 -30.08
N ASN A 559 -0.46 -31.93 -29.65
CA ASN A 559 0.72 -31.45 -30.36
C ASN A 559 0.88 -32.19 -31.71
N ALA A 560 1.19 -31.46 -32.77
CA ALA A 560 1.48 -32.04 -34.07
C ALA A 560 2.83 -32.75 -34.07
N SER A 561 2.92 -33.82 -34.86
CA SER A 561 4.21 -34.48 -35.22
C SER A 561 4.66 -33.96 -36.58
N VAL A 562 5.82 -33.31 -36.62
CA VAL A 562 6.36 -32.70 -37.84
C VAL A 562 7.54 -33.55 -38.32
N GLU A 563 7.46 -34.09 -39.55
CA GLU A 563 8.55 -34.77 -40.20
C GLU A 563 8.85 -34.12 -41.57
N LYS A 564 9.81 -33.19 -41.57
CA LYS A 564 10.14 -32.37 -42.74
C LYS A 564 8.92 -31.57 -43.23
N THR A 565 8.43 -31.86 -44.44
CA THR A 565 7.25 -31.24 -45.05
C THR A 565 5.93 -31.94 -44.73
N ASN A 566 5.99 -33.07 -43.98
CA ASN A 566 4.83 -33.85 -43.59
C ASN A 566 4.48 -33.62 -42.13
N VAL A 567 3.21 -33.41 -41.83
CA VAL A 567 2.73 -33.12 -40.48
C VAL A 567 1.54 -34.01 -40.17
N VAL A 568 1.54 -34.58 -38.98
CA VAL A 568 0.36 -35.23 -38.42
C VAL A 568 -0.17 -34.37 -37.28
N CYS A 569 -1.32 -33.80 -37.46
CA CYS A 569 -2.03 -33.03 -36.41
C CYS A 569 -2.98 -33.94 -35.67
N PHE A 570 -3.01 -33.86 -34.36
CA PHE A 570 -3.87 -34.66 -33.51
C PHE A 570 -4.92 -33.82 -32.80
N GLY A 571 -6.12 -34.37 -32.68
CA GLY A 571 -7.20 -33.90 -31.87
C GLY A 571 -7.67 -34.97 -30.91
N LYS A 572 -8.14 -34.57 -29.74
CA LYS A 572 -8.73 -35.46 -28.74
C LYS A 572 -10.11 -34.96 -28.39
N LEU A 573 -11.09 -35.87 -28.30
CA LEU A 573 -12.41 -35.62 -27.77
C LEU A 573 -12.45 -36.20 -26.37
N GLU A 574 -12.81 -35.40 -25.37
CA GLU A 574 -13.02 -35.90 -24.02
C GLU A 574 -14.51 -36.07 -23.76
N ASP A 575 -14.84 -37.10 -22.96
CA ASP A 575 -16.16 -37.31 -22.37
C ASP A 575 -17.31 -37.69 -23.32
N MET A 576 -17.02 -38.38 -24.42
CA MET A 576 -18.01 -38.88 -25.37
C MET A 576 -17.90 -40.38 -25.62
N ASP A 577 -19.06 -41.04 -25.67
CA ASP A 577 -19.14 -42.50 -25.95
C ASP A 577 -19.72 -42.83 -27.36
N ASP A 578 -20.33 -41.85 -28.06
CA ASP A 578 -20.90 -42.05 -29.40
C ASP A 578 -20.53 -40.91 -30.36
N PHE A 579 -19.98 -41.25 -31.51
CA PHE A 579 -19.49 -40.33 -32.55
C PHE A 579 -20.27 -40.43 -33.86
N SER A 580 -21.35 -41.23 -33.90
CA SER A 580 -22.04 -41.58 -35.14
C SER A 580 -22.71 -40.43 -35.93
N GLU A 581 -22.95 -39.29 -35.25
CA GLU A 581 -23.56 -38.08 -35.88
C GLU A 581 -22.60 -36.89 -35.89
N MET A 582 -21.29 -37.12 -35.71
CA MET A 582 -20.30 -36.08 -35.54
C MET A 582 -19.27 -36.10 -36.69
N GLU A 583 -18.97 -34.93 -37.22
CA GLU A 583 -17.77 -34.67 -38.00
C GLU A 583 -16.68 -34.14 -37.10
N TYR A 584 -15.47 -34.69 -37.13
CA TYR A 584 -14.34 -34.20 -36.36
C TYR A 584 -13.10 -34.14 -37.24
N GLY A 585 -12.15 -33.29 -36.88
CA GLY A 585 -10.95 -33.09 -37.68
C GLY A 585 -10.05 -31.97 -37.19
N ILE A 586 -9.22 -31.48 -38.07
CA ILE A 586 -8.29 -30.37 -37.80
C ILE A 586 -8.64 -29.19 -38.70
N LYS A 587 -8.81 -27.99 -38.07
CA LYS A 587 -8.82 -26.72 -38.79
C LYS A 587 -7.38 -26.25 -38.89
N ILE A 588 -6.91 -26.02 -40.10
CA ILE A 588 -5.60 -25.44 -40.38
C ILE A 588 -5.81 -24.15 -41.18
N ASN A 589 -5.33 -23.02 -40.63
CA ASN A 589 -5.65 -21.70 -41.11
C ASN A 589 -7.21 -21.54 -41.18
N GLU A 590 -7.79 -21.36 -42.39
CA GLU A 590 -9.26 -21.24 -42.56
C GLU A 590 -9.92 -22.51 -43.06
N ASN A 591 -9.16 -23.62 -43.29
CA ASN A 591 -9.66 -24.87 -43.86
C ASN A 591 -9.93 -25.92 -42.79
N HIS A 592 -11.11 -26.56 -42.84
CA HIS A 592 -11.47 -27.71 -42.04
C HIS A 592 -11.17 -29.00 -42.84
N ILE A 593 -10.41 -29.89 -42.23
CA ILE A 593 -10.05 -31.19 -42.80
C ILE A 593 -10.59 -32.25 -41.86
N ALA A 594 -11.58 -33.01 -42.34
CA ALA A 594 -12.20 -34.06 -41.53
C ALA A 594 -11.24 -35.27 -41.33
N SER A 595 -11.31 -35.84 -40.14
CA SER A 595 -10.68 -37.13 -39.84
C SER A 595 -11.74 -38.25 -39.92
N HIS A 596 -11.34 -39.40 -40.40
CA HIS A 596 -12.25 -40.55 -40.53
C HIS A 596 -11.90 -41.67 -39.53
N ASN A 597 -10.86 -41.52 -38.75
CA ASN A 597 -10.36 -42.54 -37.83
C ASN A 597 -10.20 -41.94 -36.44
N ILE A 598 -10.96 -42.45 -35.46
CA ILE A 598 -10.82 -42.11 -34.05
C ILE A 598 -10.49 -43.39 -33.27
N ASN A 599 -9.47 -43.33 -32.45
CA ASN A 599 -9.10 -44.44 -31.58
C ASN A 599 -8.80 -43.93 -30.18
N ASN A 600 -9.45 -44.48 -29.17
CA ASN A 600 -9.32 -44.02 -27.79
C ASN A 600 -9.53 -42.51 -27.61
N LEU A 601 -10.54 -41.95 -28.29
CA LEU A 601 -10.87 -40.53 -28.28
C LEU A 601 -9.87 -39.63 -29.02
N ILE A 602 -8.81 -40.15 -29.59
CA ILE A 602 -7.82 -39.40 -30.34
C ILE A 602 -8.02 -39.65 -31.84
N TYR A 603 -8.01 -38.62 -32.64
CA TYR A 603 -8.03 -38.64 -34.08
C TYR A 603 -6.87 -37.84 -34.67
N SER A 604 -6.54 -38.10 -35.90
CA SER A 604 -5.44 -37.43 -36.58
C SER A 604 -5.79 -37.05 -38.02
N VAL A 605 -5.12 -36.02 -38.52
CA VAL A 605 -5.11 -35.60 -39.91
C VAL A 605 -3.67 -35.52 -40.38
N GLU A 606 -3.39 -36.18 -41.46
CA GLU A 606 -2.08 -36.17 -42.12
C GLU A 606 -2.05 -35.09 -43.21
N LEU A 607 -1.02 -34.26 -43.18
CA LEU A 607 -0.78 -33.18 -44.13
C LEU A 607 0.58 -33.44 -44.79
N SER A 608 0.66 -33.39 -46.10
CA SER A 608 1.89 -33.62 -46.87
C SER A 608 2.22 -32.41 -47.73
N ASP A 609 3.49 -32.27 -48.07
CA ASP A 609 4.02 -31.30 -49.01
C ASP A 609 3.74 -29.84 -48.60
N LEU A 610 3.76 -29.57 -47.30
CA LEU A 610 3.62 -28.22 -46.79
C LEU A 610 4.86 -27.39 -47.12
N SER A 611 4.62 -26.15 -47.59
CA SER A 611 5.69 -25.17 -47.80
C SER A 611 6.26 -24.67 -46.50
N GLU A 612 7.45 -24.08 -46.53
CA GLU A 612 8.07 -23.39 -45.39
C GLU A 612 7.13 -22.33 -44.86
N GLY A 613 6.98 -22.30 -43.53
CA GLY A 613 6.13 -21.30 -42.84
C GLY A 613 5.52 -21.78 -41.54
N ALA A 614 4.93 -20.87 -40.80
CA ALA A 614 4.18 -21.17 -39.59
C ALA A 614 2.71 -21.43 -39.90
N TYR A 615 2.17 -22.49 -39.36
CA TYR A 615 0.78 -22.93 -39.55
C TYR A 615 0.05 -22.97 -38.24
N ASN A 616 -1.02 -22.22 -38.12
CA ASN A 616 -1.95 -22.30 -36.99
C ASN A 616 -2.97 -23.43 -37.25
N TYR A 617 -3.15 -24.28 -36.26
CA TYR A 617 -4.14 -25.34 -36.34
C TYR A 617 -4.87 -25.52 -35.03
N CYS A 618 -6.08 -26.03 -35.08
CA CYS A 618 -6.82 -26.47 -33.91
C CYS A 618 -7.70 -27.68 -34.27
N ALA A 619 -7.91 -28.54 -33.30
CA ALA A 619 -8.86 -29.61 -33.39
C ALA A 619 -10.29 -29.04 -33.47
N TYR A 620 -11.17 -29.70 -34.21
CA TYR A 620 -12.59 -29.32 -34.20
C TYR A 620 -13.49 -30.56 -34.16
N ALA A 621 -14.68 -30.34 -33.65
CA ALA A 621 -15.80 -31.28 -33.77
C ALA A 621 -17.05 -30.51 -34.19
N LYS A 622 -17.84 -31.08 -35.07
CA LYS A 622 -19.04 -30.47 -35.62
C LYS A 622 -20.22 -31.40 -35.46
N ILE A 623 -21.29 -30.87 -34.87
CA ILE A 623 -22.60 -31.56 -34.78
C ILE A 623 -23.66 -30.67 -35.40
N GLY A 624 -24.27 -31.15 -36.45
CA GLY A 624 -25.25 -30.35 -37.20
C GLY A 624 -24.62 -29.09 -37.77
N THR A 625 -25.03 -27.90 -37.28
CA THR A 625 -24.53 -26.59 -37.72
C THR A 625 -23.48 -26.00 -36.76
N GLU A 626 -23.28 -26.58 -35.58
CA GLU A 626 -22.38 -26.03 -34.54
C GLU A 626 -20.99 -26.68 -34.59
N ILE A 627 -19.95 -25.88 -34.49
CA ILE A 627 -18.57 -26.31 -34.52
C ILE A 627 -17.89 -25.90 -33.22
N TYR A 628 -17.25 -26.85 -32.57
CA TYR A 628 -16.47 -26.70 -31.36
C TYR A 628 -15.00 -26.81 -31.69
N TYR A 629 -14.18 -25.97 -31.12
CA TYR A 629 -12.75 -25.91 -31.38
C TYR A 629 -11.94 -26.15 -30.09
N GLY A 630 -10.84 -26.85 -30.24
CA GLY A 630 -9.77 -26.88 -29.23
C GLY A 630 -8.88 -25.64 -29.30
N ASP A 631 -7.92 -25.56 -28.38
CA ASP A 631 -6.95 -24.48 -28.37
C ASP A 631 -6.17 -24.38 -29.68
N ILE A 632 -5.90 -23.15 -30.13
CA ILE A 632 -5.06 -22.93 -31.32
C ILE A 632 -3.61 -23.25 -30.97
N LYS A 633 -3.01 -24.18 -31.70
CA LYS A 633 -1.57 -24.48 -31.67
C LYS A 633 -0.91 -24.09 -32.98
N THR A 634 0.40 -23.98 -32.94
CA THR A 634 1.21 -23.63 -34.12
C THR A 634 2.29 -24.68 -34.32
N PHE A 635 2.50 -25.10 -35.55
CA PHE A 635 3.71 -25.80 -35.97
C PHE A 635 4.41 -25.00 -37.08
N VAL A 636 5.69 -25.23 -37.22
CA VAL A 636 6.52 -24.57 -38.25
C VAL A 636 7.15 -25.61 -39.13
N ILE A 637 7.05 -25.45 -40.46
CA ILE A 637 7.84 -26.15 -41.43
C ILE A 637 9.07 -25.31 -41.69
N GLU A 638 10.22 -25.82 -41.26
CA GLU A 638 11.51 -25.14 -41.41
C GLU A 638 12.16 -25.49 -42.75
N ALA A 639 12.89 -24.54 -43.33
CA ALA A 639 13.88 -24.77 -44.36
C ALA A 639 14.99 -25.66 -43.74
N ASP A 640 15.41 -26.75 -44.45
CA ASP A 640 16.37 -27.73 -43.99
C ASP A 640 17.56 -27.11 -43.21
N ASN A 641 17.66 -27.46 -41.92
CA ASN A 641 18.66 -27.17 -40.90
C ASN A 641 18.31 -26.09 -39.87
N LYS A 642 17.68 -26.57 -38.73
CA LYS A 642 18.09 -26.23 -37.35
C LYS A 642 17.18 -26.90 -36.33
N GLU A 643 17.77 -27.46 -35.25
CA GLU A 643 17.04 -28.05 -34.11
C GLU A 643 16.19 -27.02 -33.35
N PRO A 644 15.07 -27.42 -32.76
CA PRO A 644 14.18 -26.52 -32.06
C PRO A 644 14.84 -25.92 -30.78
N THR A 645 14.78 -24.61 -30.62
CA THR A 645 15.37 -23.86 -29.51
C THR A 645 14.34 -23.67 -28.41
N PRO A 646 14.60 -23.99 -27.14
CA PRO A 646 13.70 -23.65 -26.05
C PRO A 646 13.63 -22.13 -25.81
N GLY A 647 12.44 -21.61 -25.67
CA GLY A 647 12.16 -20.19 -25.43
C GLY A 647 11.51 -19.47 -26.62
N GLN A 648 10.52 -18.63 -26.35
CA GLN A 648 9.94 -17.79 -27.37
C GLN A 648 10.91 -16.66 -27.72
N VAL A 649 11.28 -16.54 -28.98
CA VAL A 649 12.14 -15.47 -29.49
C VAL A 649 11.31 -14.21 -29.73
N VAL A 650 11.73 -13.09 -29.17
CA VAL A 650 11.13 -11.78 -29.37
C VAL A 650 12.18 -10.83 -29.96
N ASP A 651 11.99 -10.45 -31.20
CA ASP A 651 12.77 -9.40 -31.84
C ASP A 651 12.25 -8.04 -31.36
N LEU A 652 13.08 -7.30 -30.65
CA LEU A 652 12.77 -5.93 -30.20
C LEU A 652 13.27 -4.87 -31.16
N GLY A 653 13.91 -5.23 -32.29
CA GLY A 653 14.60 -4.30 -33.17
C GLY A 653 15.90 -3.75 -32.55
N LEU A 654 16.55 -4.53 -31.70
CA LEU A 654 17.83 -4.27 -31.06
C LEU A 654 18.95 -5.11 -31.72
N SER A 655 20.15 -5.05 -31.17
CA SER A 655 21.30 -5.80 -31.70
C SER A 655 21.10 -7.33 -31.62
N VAL A 656 20.31 -7.80 -30.65
CA VAL A 656 19.98 -9.21 -30.43
C VAL A 656 18.49 -9.41 -30.19
N LYS A 657 18.02 -10.62 -30.38
CA LYS A 657 16.66 -11.02 -30.02
C LYS A 657 16.62 -11.55 -28.58
N TRP A 658 15.53 -11.29 -27.88
CA TRP A 658 15.36 -11.63 -26.48
C TRP A 658 14.44 -12.83 -26.29
N ALA A 659 14.70 -13.62 -25.26
CA ALA A 659 13.75 -14.66 -24.87
C ALA A 659 12.46 -14.04 -24.28
N GLY A 660 11.33 -14.69 -24.48
CA GLY A 660 10.04 -14.27 -23.93
C GLY A 660 9.95 -14.44 -22.41
N TRP A 661 10.76 -15.35 -21.83
CA TRP A 661 10.80 -15.65 -20.38
C TRP A 661 12.20 -16.00 -19.89
N ASN A 662 12.37 -16.14 -18.58
CA ASN A 662 13.65 -16.42 -17.93
C ASN A 662 14.04 -17.91 -18.04
N ILE A 663 15.31 -18.25 -17.83
CA ILE A 663 15.74 -19.64 -17.65
C ILE A 663 14.96 -20.27 -16.48
N GLY A 664 14.43 -21.47 -16.68
CA GLY A 664 13.63 -22.19 -15.69
C GLY A 664 12.17 -21.73 -15.59
N ALA A 665 11.76 -20.77 -16.43
CA ALA A 665 10.37 -20.33 -16.57
C ALA A 665 9.73 -20.95 -17.82
N ASN A 666 8.39 -20.94 -17.88
CA ASN A 666 7.61 -21.40 -19.03
C ASN A 666 6.71 -20.31 -19.63
N LYS A 667 6.62 -19.17 -18.98
CA LYS A 667 5.81 -18.02 -19.38
C LYS A 667 6.41 -16.70 -18.85
N PRO A 668 6.02 -15.56 -19.42
CA PRO A 668 6.68 -14.27 -19.15
C PRO A 668 6.63 -13.82 -17.68
N GLU A 669 5.56 -14.15 -16.96
CA GLU A 669 5.37 -13.78 -15.56
C GLU A 669 6.07 -14.67 -14.55
N ASP A 670 6.55 -15.84 -14.96
CA ASP A 670 7.30 -16.73 -14.08
C ASP A 670 8.69 -16.16 -13.79
N PHE A 671 9.12 -16.29 -12.54
CA PHE A 671 10.41 -15.74 -12.11
C PHE A 671 11.61 -16.52 -12.68
N GLY A 672 11.44 -17.81 -12.95
CA GLY A 672 12.53 -18.69 -13.38
C GLY A 672 13.46 -19.10 -12.24
N SER A 673 14.57 -19.71 -12.62
CA SER A 673 15.56 -20.25 -11.70
C SER A 673 16.68 -19.24 -11.41
N TYR A 674 17.31 -19.38 -10.23
CA TYR A 674 18.40 -18.52 -9.79
C TYR A 674 19.74 -19.23 -10.00
N TYR A 675 20.76 -18.45 -10.38
CA TYR A 675 22.11 -18.96 -10.60
C TYR A 675 23.13 -17.97 -10.05
N ALA A 676 24.22 -18.47 -9.47
CA ALA A 676 25.40 -17.66 -9.27
C ALA A 676 26.15 -17.51 -10.59
N TRP A 677 26.86 -16.41 -10.76
CA TRP A 677 27.49 -16.11 -12.05
C TRP A 677 28.56 -17.14 -12.45
N GLY A 678 28.45 -17.69 -13.65
CA GLY A 678 29.32 -18.74 -14.14
C GLY A 678 28.89 -20.16 -13.74
N GLU A 679 27.97 -20.31 -12.79
CA GLU A 679 27.41 -21.59 -12.38
C GLU A 679 26.15 -21.93 -13.19
N THR A 680 26.05 -23.16 -13.65
CA THR A 680 24.94 -23.64 -14.48
C THR A 680 23.96 -24.53 -13.73
N GLY A 681 24.21 -24.78 -12.44
CA GLY A 681 23.35 -25.52 -11.51
C GLY A 681 22.64 -24.57 -10.52
N GLU A 682 21.40 -24.94 -10.12
CA GLU A 682 20.69 -24.28 -9.04
C GLU A 682 21.22 -24.77 -7.69
N LYS A 683 21.18 -23.91 -6.66
CA LYS A 683 21.56 -24.26 -5.31
C LYS A 683 20.61 -23.64 -4.28
N SER A 684 20.61 -24.18 -3.07
CA SER A 684 19.72 -23.69 -2.00
C SER A 684 20.22 -22.44 -1.32
N VAL A 685 21.55 -22.22 -1.32
CA VAL A 685 22.24 -21.14 -0.61
C VAL A 685 23.17 -20.42 -1.58
N TYR A 686 23.08 -19.09 -1.62
CA TYR A 686 23.88 -18.20 -2.47
C TYR A 686 24.71 -17.29 -1.58
N GLU A 687 25.91 -17.77 -1.24
CA GLU A 687 26.88 -17.08 -0.43
C GLU A 687 28.31 -17.39 -0.93
N TYR A 688 29.30 -16.60 -0.55
CA TYR A 688 30.67 -16.78 -1.01
C TYR A 688 31.21 -18.19 -0.72
N LYS A 689 30.84 -18.79 0.42
CA LYS A 689 31.24 -20.15 0.82
C LYS A 689 30.66 -21.27 -0.06
N THR A 690 29.64 -20.98 -0.84
CA THR A 690 29.03 -21.95 -1.74
C THR A 690 29.40 -21.71 -3.19
N TYR A 691 30.26 -20.73 -3.48
CA TYR A 691 30.60 -20.34 -4.83
C TYR A 691 31.73 -21.15 -5.41
N SER A 692 31.48 -21.85 -6.53
CA SER A 692 32.38 -22.85 -7.13
C SER A 692 33.71 -22.27 -7.67
N TYR A 693 33.76 -20.96 -7.92
CA TYR A 693 34.91 -20.31 -8.56
C TYR A 693 35.69 -19.40 -7.61
N TRP A 694 35.56 -19.60 -6.30
CA TRP A 694 36.42 -18.98 -5.31
C TRP A 694 37.80 -19.66 -5.36
N LYS A 695 38.88 -18.89 -5.33
CA LYS A 695 40.25 -19.44 -5.52
C LYS A 695 40.98 -19.61 -4.20
N ASP A 696 40.81 -18.70 -3.26
CA ASP A 696 41.59 -18.68 -2.03
C ASP A 696 40.98 -19.60 -0.98
N LEU A 697 41.53 -20.82 -0.89
CA LEU A 697 41.21 -21.80 0.14
C LEU A 697 42.51 -22.14 0.89
N ASP A 698 42.38 -22.30 2.21
CA ASP A 698 43.53 -22.78 3.03
C ASP A 698 43.78 -24.30 2.82
N GLU A 699 44.81 -24.82 3.53
CA GLU A 699 45.16 -26.24 3.45
C GLU A 699 44.06 -27.19 3.95
N SER A 700 43.08 -26.65 4.75
CA SER A 700 41.91 -27.38 5.24
C SER A 700 40.71 -27.31 4.28
N GLY A 701 40.83 -26.47 3.24
CA GLY A 701 39.74 -26.18 2.31
C GLY A 701 38.74 -25.11 2.78
N ASP A 702 39.11 -24.35 3.81
CA ASP A 702 38.36 -23.19 4.30
C ASP A 702 38.67 -21.93 3.47
N TYR A 703 37.68 -21.05 3.33
CA TYR A 703 37.79 -19.83 2.53
C TYR A 703 38.68 -18.79 3.18
N ILE A 704 39.74 -18.38 2.49
CA ILE A 704 40.61 -17.30 2.91
C ILE A 704 39.98 -15.98 2.46
N LEU A 705 39.65 -15.12 3.40
CA LEU A 705 39.21 -13.75 3.11
C LEU A 705 40.43 -12.85 2.98
N PRO A 706 40.48 -11.92 2.02
CA PRO A 706 41.58 -10.97 1.87
C PRO A 706 41.81 -10.15 3.13
N ASP A 707 43.09 -10.01 3.56
CA ASP A 707 43.46 -9.13 4.67
C ASP A 707 43.37 -7.66 4.24
N CYS A 708 42.34 -6.95 4.69
CA CYS A 708 42.09 -5.55 4.33
C CYS A 708 42.05 -4.64 5.56
N LYS A 709 42.74 -3.49 5.47
CA LYS A 709 42.72 -2.43 6.49
C LYS A 709 41.66 -1.40 6.16
N GLY A 710 40.40 -1.70 6.50
CA GLY A 710 39.24 -0.80 6.36
C GLY A 710 38.70 -0.75 4.93
N GLY A 711 37.47 -1.20 4.76
CA GLY A 711 36.74 -1.28 3.47
C GLY A 711 36.07 -2.64 3.29
N ASP A 712 35.44 -2.84 2.14
CA ASP A 712 34.78 -4.08 1.81
C ASP A 712 35.83 -5.10 1.30
N CYS A 713 36.24 -6.01 2.17
CA CYS A 713 37.28 -7.03 1.90
C CYS A 713 36.92 -7.94 0.73
N MET A 714 35.66 -8.17 0.48
CA MET A 714 35.17 -9.02 -0.60
C MET A 714 35.56 -8.52 -2.01
N ASN A 715 35.85 -7.22 -2.14
CA ASN A 715 36.30 -6.65 -3.41
C ASN A 715 37.72 -7.08 -3.83
N TYR A 716 38.50 -7.65 -2.91
CA TYR A 716 39.88 -8.09 -3.15
C TYR A 716 40.02 -9.62 -3.21
N ALA A 717 38.94 -10.35 -3.13
CA ALA A 717 38.93 -11.80 -3.24
C ALA A 717 39.43 -12.27 -4.61
N GLU A 718 40.20 -13.36 -4.63
CA GLU A 718 40.64 -13.98 -5.87
C GLU A 718 39.68 -15.07 -6.35
N PHE A 719 39.51 -15.16 -7.65
CA PHE A 719 38.61 -16.10 -8.29
C PHE A 719 39.31 -16.92 -9.40
N VAL A 720 38.80 -18.12 -9.62
CA VAL A 720 39.16 -18.89 -10.82
C VAL A 720 38.77 -18.06 -12.04
N ASN A 721 39.72 -17.88 -12.94
CA ASN A 721 39.47 -17.13 -14.18
C ASN A 721 38.58 -17.93 -15.14
N ILE A 722 37.33 -17.52 -15.26
CA ILE A 722 36.35 -18.10 -16.19
C ILE A 722 36.04 -17.16 -17.38
N GLY A 723 36.83 -16.08 -17.49
CA GLY A 723 36.66 -15.04 -18.50
C GLY A 723 35.97 -13.80 -17.99
N ASN A 724 36.20 -12.65 -18.63
CA ASN A 724 35.52 -11.39 -18.29
C ASN A 724 34.14 -11.28 -18.95
N ASN A 725 33.87 -12.09 -19.94
CA ASN A 725 32.57 -12.27 -20.57
C ASN A 725 32.34 -13.77 -20.80
N ILE A 726 31.28 -14.30 -20.17
CA ILE A 726 30.98 -15.75 -20.27
C ILE A 726 29.91 -16.08 -21.30
N SER A 727 29.41 -15.11 -22.05
CA SER A 727 28.35 -15.29 -23.05
C SER A 727 28.72 -16.40 -24.08
N GLY A 728 27.86 -17.41 -24.21
CA GLY A 728 28.04 -18.52 -25.13
C GLY A 728 29.13 -19.53 -24.73
N THR A 729 29.68 -19.47 -23.51
CA THR A 729 30.66 -20.42 -22.98
C THR A 729 30.00 -21.53 -22.14
N ASN A 730 30.78 -22.51 -21.72
CA ASN A 730 30.32 -23.56 -20.78
C ASN A 730 29.97 -23.00 -19.36
N TYR A 731 30.28 -21.75 -19.09
CA TYR A 731 29.92 -21.01 -17.85
C TYR A 731 28.64 -20.20 -17.99
N ASP A 732 28.09 -20.14 -19.19
CA ASP A 732 26.85 -19.48 -19.52
C ASP A 732 25.66 -20.42 -19.30
N VAL A 733 24.85 -20.13 -18.30
CA VAL A 733 23.71 -21.00 -17.96
C VAL A 733 22.65 -21.03 -19.07
N ALA A 734 22.49 -19.96 -19.84
CA ALA A 734 21.55 -19.94 -20.96
C ALA A 734 22.05 -20.84 -22.10
N HIS A 735 23.34 -20.78 -22.42
CA HIS A 735 23.96 -21.65 -23.42
C HIS A 735 23.90 -23.11 -22.99
N VAL A 736 24.23 -23.41 -21.75
CA VAL A 736 24.26 -24.79 -21.26
C VAL A 736 22.88 -25.41 -21.10
N ARG A 737 21.88 -24.65 -20.65
CA ARG A 737 20.54 -25.17 -20.35
C ARG A 737 19.61 -25.18 -21.55
N TRP A 738 19.71 -24.20 -22.44
CA TRP A 738 18.83 -24.11 -23.61
C TRP A 738 19.53 -24.53 -24.89
N GLY A 739 20.85 -24.47 -24.96
CA GLY A 739 21.62 -24.83 -26.13
C GLY A 739 21.42 -23.91 -27.32
N GLY A 740 21.81 -24.38 -28.50
CA GLY A 740 21.71 -23.62 -29.74
C GLY A 740 22.43 -22.27 -29.68
N ASN A 741 21.78 -21.23 -30.19
CA ASN A 741 22.31 -19.85 -30.17
C ASN A 741 21.93 -19.05 -28.89
N TRP A 742 21.27 -19.67 -27.92
CA TRP A 742 20.90 -19.00 -26.68
C TRP A 742 22.12 -18.76 -25.80
N ARG A 743 22.20 -17.56 -25.24
CA ARG A 743 23.28 -17.15 -24.36
C ARG A 743 22.82 -16.07 -23.37
N MET A 744 23.62 -15.86 -22.37
CA MET A 744 23.41 -14.70 -21.47
C MET A 744 23.70 -13.40 -22.22
N PRO A 745 22.90 -12.34 -21.99
CA PRO A 745 23.17 -11.04 -22.57
C PRO A 745 24.43 -10.42 -21.98
N THR A 746 25.18 -9.69 -22.79
CA THR A 746 26.31 -8.87 -22.35
C THR A 746 25.81 -7.58 -21.67
N TYR A 747 26.74 -6.84 -21.04
CA TYR A 747 26.46 -5.53 -20.48
C TYR A 747 25.85 -4.58 -21.54
N ASP A 748 26.45 -4.51 -22.72
CA ASP A 748 26.03 -3.59 -23.79
C ASP A 748 24.63 -3.92 -24.31
N GLU A 749 24.31 -5.21 -24.49
CA GLU A 749 22.99 -5.67 -24.91
C GLU A 749 21.92 -5.37 -23.87
N CYS A 750 22.22 -5.54 -22.59
CA CYS A 750 21.33 -5.09 -21.51
C CYS A 750 21.17 -3.57 -21.48
N ALA A 751 22.25 -2.82 -21.75
CA ALA A 751 22.22 -1.37 -21.79
C ALA A 751 21.35 -0.83 -22.95
N GLU A 752 21.16 -1.59 -24.02
CA GLU A 752 20.23 -1.21 -25.11
C GLU A 752 18.78 -1.13 -24.62
N LEU A 753 18.37 -1.97 -23.67
CA LEU A 753 17.01 -1.95 -23.09
C LEU A 753 16.69 -0.61 -22.41
N LYS A 754 17.70 0.12 -21.92
CA LYS A 754 17.53 1.48 -21.35
C LYS A 754 17.02 2.49 -22.38
N LYS A 755 17.28 2.26 -23.66
CA LYS A 755 16.85 3.12 -24.77
C LYS A 755 15.43 2.81 -25.24
N CYS A 756 14.87 1.68 -24.81
CA CYS A 756 13.52 1.24 -25.14
C CYS A 756 12.47 1.98 -24.32
N LYS A 757 11.23 1.97 -24.79
CA LYS A 757 10.08 2.44 -23.99
C LYS A 757 9.82 1.48 -22.84
N GLN A 758 9.81 1.98 -21.62
CA GLN A 758 9.65 1.18 -20.41
C GLN A 758 8.39 1.62 -19.66
N LYS A 759 7.62 0.64 -19.18
CA LYS A 759 6.41 0.87 -18.41
C LYS A 759 6.30 -0.20 -17.32
N TRP A 760 6.16 0.23 -16.07
CA TRP A 760 5.79 -0.69 -15.00
C TRP A 760 4.34 -1.14 -15.18
N ILE A 761 4.11 -2.43 -15.15
CA ILE A 761 2.77 -3.04 -15.23
C ILE A 761 2.65 -4.19 -14.24
N GLU A 762 1.42 -4.57 -13.96
CA GLU A 762 1.08 -5.85 -13.34
C GLU A 762 0.57 -6.77 -14.46
N TYR A 763 1.25 -7.89 -14.67
CA TYR A 763 0.92 -8.86 -15.70
C TYR A 763 0.62 -10.20 -15.04
N HIS A 764 -0.62 -10.70 -15.16
CA HIS A 764 -1.12 -11.91 -14.51
C HIS A 764 -0.84 -11.96 -12.99
N GLY A 765 -0.99 -10.82 -12.30
CA GLY A 765 -0.76 -10.71 -10.86
C GLY A 765 0.71 -10.55 -10.45
N VAL A 766 1.63 -10.42 -11.40
CA VAL A 766 3.06 -10.23 -11.16
C VAL A 766 3.49 -8.83 -11.60
N GLY A 767 4.02 -8.04 -10.66
CA GLY A 767 4.57 -6.72 -10.96
C GLY A 767 5.89 -6.85 -11.73
N GLY A 768 6.09 -6.02 -12.74
CA GLY A 768 7.30 -6.05 -13.54
C GLY A 768 7.37 -4.94 -14.58
N LEU A 769 8.41 -4.97 -15.38
CA LEU A 769 8.70 -3.97 -16.39
C LEU A 769 8.36 -4.49 -17.79
N LEU A 770 7.43 -3.84 -18.46
CA LEU A 770 7.19 -4.03 -19.89
C LEU A 770 8.16 -3.14 -20.67
N ILE A 771 9.01 -3.78 -21.47
CA ILE A 771 9.99 -3.11 -22.33
C ILE A 771 9.54 -3.25 -23.77
N THR A 772 9.30 -2.14 -24.45
CA THR A 772 8.89 -2.09 -25.85
C THR A 772 10.02 -1.55 -26.71
N GLY A 773 10.49 -2.36 -27.62
CA GLY A 773 11.55 -2.00 -28.56
C GLY A 773 11.10 -1.04 -29.64
N PRO A 774 12.06 -0.52 -30.45
CA PRO A 774 11.78 0.44 -31.52
C PRO A 774 10.86 -0.13 -32.61
N ASN A 775 10.78 -1.44 -32.79
CA ASN A 775 9.89 -2.09 -33.75
C ASN A 775 8.47 -2.34 -33.21
N GLY A 776 8.18 -1.96 -31.96
CA GLY A 776 6.86 -2.09 -31.31
C GLY A 776 6.64 -3.39 -30.54
N ASN A 777 7.50 -4.40 -30.72
CA ASN A 777 7.43 -5.64 -29.94
C ASN A 777 7.85 -5.41 -28.50
N SER A 778 7.38 -6.26 -27.61
CA SER A 778 7.63 -6.08 -26.18
C SER A 778 8.00 -7.39 -25.48
N ILE A 779 8.82 -7.27 -24.44
CA ILE A 779 9.06 -8.32 -23.45
C ILE A 779 8.62 -7.84 -22.07
N PHE A 780 8.14 -8.76 -21.23
CA PHE A 780 7.86 -8.51 -19.83
C PHE A 780 8.97 -9.09 -18.96
N LEU A 781 9.56 -8.28 -18.09
CA LEU A 781 10.54 -8.70 -17.09
C LEU A 781 9.88 -8.66 -15.70
N PRO A 782 9.58 -9.82 -15.07
CA PRO A 782 9.02 -9.86 -13.73
C PRO A 782 10.00 -9.31 -12.69
N ALA A 783 9.48 -8.66 -11.64
CA ALA A 783 10.29 -8.07 -10.57
C ALA A 783 10.79 -9.14 -9.61
N VAL A 784 11.95 -9.67 -9.88
CA VAL A 784 12.57 -10.81 -9.18
C VAL A 784 13.72 -10.32 -8.30
N LYS A 785 13.63 -10.53 -6.99
CA LYS A 785 14.72 -10.25 -6.05
C LYS A 785 15.84 -11.28 -6.23
N TYR A 786 17.09 -10.86 -5.99
CA TYR A 786 18.20 -11.80 -5.91
C TYR A 786 18.15 -12.63 -4.62
N LYS A 787 18.93 -13.70 -4.55
CA LYS A 787 19.17 -14.52 -3.36
C LYS A 787 20.63 -14.33 -2.92
N GLY A 788 20.85 -13.96 -1.63
CA GLY A 788 22.19 -13.76 -1.08
C GLY A 788 22.21 -13.37 0.39
N GLU A 789 23.40 -13.30 0.99
CA GLU A 789 23.60 -13.05 2.42
C GLU A 789 23.28 -11.60 2.86
N ASN A 790 23.54 -10.63 1.99
CA ASN A 790 23.36 -9.21 2.29
C ASN A 790 22.18 -8.64 1.55
N VAL A 791 20.98 -8.77 2.12
CA VAL A 791 19.82 -7.96 1.74
C VAL A 791 20.03 -6.53 2.21
N LEU A 792 21.08 -5.88 1.75
CA LEU A 792 21.19 -4.43 1.86
C LEU A 792 20.09 -3.88 0.96
N GLY A 793 19.17 -3.11 1.55
CA GLY A 793 18.05 -2.49 0.88
C GLY A 793 18.48 -1.69 -0.35
N GLY A 794 18.71 -2.41 -1.45
CA GLY A 794 19.05 -1.83 -2.75
C GLY A 794 17.80 -1.23 -3.39
N TRP A 795 17.98 -0.18 -4.14
CA TRP A 795 16.94 0.57 -4.86
C TRP A 795 16.23 -0.27 -5.94
N SER A 796 16.84 -1.39 -6.39
CA SER A 796 16.28 -2.27 -7.42
C SER A 796 15.40 -3.36 -6.83
N LYS A 797 14.24 -3.58 -7.42
CA LYS A 797 13.31 -4.67 -7.06
C LYS A 797 13.51 -5.92 -7.91
N ALA A 798 14.29 -5.84 -8.99
CA ALA A 798 14.59 -6.94 -9.88
C ALA A 798 16.05 -6.91 -10.29
N TRP A 799 16.66 -8.11 -10.41
CA TRP A 799 18.05 -8.26 -10.82
C TRP A 799 18.22 -9.43 -11.76
N TYR A 800 18.78 -9.13 -12.93
CA TYR A 800 19.03 -10.04 -14.02
C TYR A 800 20.53 -10.05 -14.35
N TRP A 801 21.17 -11.20 -14.35
CA TRP A 801 22.56 -11.32 -14.71
C TRP A 801 22.85 -10.85 -16.13
N THR A 802 23.99 -10.18 -16.31
CA THR A 802 24.68 -10.10 -17.58
C THR A 802 25.81 -11.13 -17.63
N ALA A 803 26.33 -11.39 -18.80
CA ALA A 803 27.51 -12.23 -18.99
C ALA A 803 28.83 -11.52 -18.66
N SER A 804 28.80 -10.21 -18.34
CA SER A 804 29.98 -9.35 -18.23
C SER A 804 30.36 -9.09 -16.79
N ILE A 805 31.64 -9.30 -16.44
CA ILE A 805 32.21 -8.95 -15.14
C ILE A 805 32.31 -7.43 -15.02
N HIS A 806 32.32 -6.91 -13.79
CA HIS A 806 32.48 -5.48 -13.54
C HIS A 806 33.90 -5.02 -13.82
N ASP A 807 34.09 -3.90 -14.52
CA ASP A 807 35.40 -3.44 -14.99
C ASP A 807 36.40 -3.18 -13.88
N ASP A 808 35.95 -2.62 -12.74
CA ASP A 808 36.80 -2.17 -11.65
C ASP A 808 36.96 -3.18 -10.50
N VAL A 809 36.04 -4.16 -10.40
CA VAL A 809 35.95 -5.06 -9.24
C VAL A 809 35.66 -6.49 -9.66
N SER A 810 36.67 -7.37 -9.60
CA SER A 810 36.56 -8.76 -10.06
C SER A 810 35.56 -9.62 -9.27
N SER A 811 35.21 -9.24 -8.05
CA SER A 811 34.20 -9.90 -7.24
C SER A 811 32.78 -9.58 -7.72
N ASN A 812 32.61 -8.54 -8.51
CA ASN A 812 31.31 -8.05 -8.96
C ASN A 812 31.05 -8.36 -10.44
N VAL A 813 29.80 -8.53 -10.75
CA VAL A 813 29.29 -8.75 -12.10
C VAL A 813 28.20 -7.77 -12.40
N TYR A 814 28.15 -7.27 -13.61
CA TYR A 814 27.08 -6.39 -14.03
C TYR A 814 25.73 -7.10 -14.05
N TYR A 815 24.72 -6.43 -13.52
CA TYR A 815 23.33 -6.84 -13.61
C TYR A 815 22.45 -5.73 -14.21
N LEU A 816 21.37 -6.13 -14.85
CA LEU A 816 20.27 -5.25 -15.19
C LEU A 816 19.29 -5.23 -14.03
N GLY A 817 19.07 -4.06 -13.43
CA GLY A 817 18.13 -3.87 -12.33
C GLY A 817 17.04 -2.86 -12.67
N PHE A 818 15.89 -2.96 -12.00
CA PHE A 818 14.81 -2.00 -12.07
C PHE A 818 13.91 -2.08 -10.83
N ASN A 819 13.11 -1.04 -10.63
CA ASN A 819 12.08 -0.97 -9.60
C ASN A 819 10.81 -0.31 -10.18
N ASN A 820 9.82 -0.04 -9.34
CA ASN A 820 8.61 0.67 -9.76
C ASN A 820 8.75 2.21 -9.73
N ASP A 821 9.96 2.73 -9.53
CA ASP A 821 10.24 4.16 -9.52
C ASP A 821 10.37 4.72 -10.94
N LYS A 822 10.43 6.04 -11.04
CA LYS A 822 10.48 6.77 -12.32
C LYS A 822 11.73 6.55 -13.17
N TYR A 823 12.72 5.82 -12.66
CA TYR A 823 14.07 5.76 -13.29
C TYR A 823 14.26 4.62 -14.30
N GLY A 824 13.29 3.71 -14.45
CA GLY A 824 13.40 2.59 -15.41
C GLY A 824 14.51 1.59 -15.06
N THR A 825 15.15 1.02 -16.09
CA THR A 825 16.27 0.07 -15.91
C THR A 825 17.58 0.80 -15.57
N MET A 826 18.36 0.17 -14.70
CA MET A 826 19.69 0.58 -14.32
C MET A 826 20.69 -0.56 -14.49
N MET A 827 21.96 -0.25 -14.74
CA MET A 827 23.05 -1.21 -14.68
C MET A 827 23.82 -1.00 -13.39
N GLY A 828 24.13 -2.08 -12.69
CA GLY A 828 24.89 -2.04 -11.42
C GLY A 828 25.75 -3.29 -11.31
N GLY A 829 26.56 -3.37 -10.24
CA GLY A 829 27.40 -4.53 -9.92
C GLY A 829 26.93 -5.19 -8.62
N ILE A 830 26.83 -6.51 -8.60
CA ILE A 830 26.65 -7.32 -7.38
C ILE A 830 27.67 -8.46 -7.36
N PHE A 831 27.85 -9.04 -6.18
CA PHE A 831 28.80 -10.12 -6.01
C PHE A 831 28.43 -11.34 -6.86
N ARG A 832 29.44 -11.94 -7.49
CA ARG A 832 29.27 -13.04 -8.45
C ARG A 832 28.70 -14.33 -7.83
N TRP A 833 28.74 -14.50 -6.52
CA TRP A 833 28.16 -15.65 -5.79
C TRP A 833 26.67 -15.46 -5.43
N GLU A 834 26.15 -14.27 -5.57
CA GLU A 834 24.73 -14.01 -5.36
C GLU A 834 23.87 -14.72 -6.41
N GLY A 835 22.63 -15.03 -6.05
CA GLY A 835 21.72 -15.71 -6.98
C GLY A 835 20.81 -14.73 -7.71
N ALA A 836 21.01 -14.58 -9.01
CA ALA A 836 20.08 -13.81 -9.86
C ALA A 836 19.55 -14.64 -11.02
N VAL A 837 18.50 -14.17 -11.65
CA VAL A 837 17.88 -14.81 -12.81
C VAL A 837 18.54 -14.37 -14.12
N VAL A 838 18.27 -15.12 -15.17
CA VAL A 838 18.81 -14.83 -16.51
C VAL A 838 17.66 -14.72 -17.51
N ARG A 839 17.63 -13.63 -18.27
CA ARG A 839 16.83 -13.47 -19.49
C ARG A 839 17.74 -13.69 -20.69
N PRO A 840 17.64 -14.83 -21.40
CA PRO A 840 18.51 -15.13 -22.53
C PRO A 840 18.32 -14.23 -23.73
N VAL A 841 19.37 -14.16 -24.54
CA VAL A 841 19.36 -13.55 -25.88
C VAL A 841 19.85 -14.56 -26.93
N CYS A 842 19.52 -14.35 -28.19
CA CYS A 842 20.08 -15.00 -29.34
C CYS A 842 20.28 -14.01 -30.49
N ASP A 843 21.19 -14.33 -31.42
CA ASP A 843 21.54 -13.50 -32.57
C ASP A 843 20.43 -13.44 -33.62
#